data_1b6057db2cff81683a864826533cee9a
#
_entry.id   1b6057db2cff81683a864826533cee9a
#
_cell.length_a   1.000
_cell.length_b   1.000
_cell.length_c   1.000
_cell.angle_alpha   90.00
_cell.angle_beta   90.00
_cell.angle_gamma   90.00
#
_symmetry.space_group_name_H-M   'P 1'
#
loop_
_entity.id
_entity.type
_entity.pdbx_description
1 polymer ?
#
loop_
_entity_poly.entity_id
_entity_poly.type
_entity_poly.pdbx_seq_one_letter_code
_entity_poly.pdbx_strand_id
1 'polypeptide(L)'
;MHTDTTRENPQASAPQAADSSQDLAATAPGQLRVIKRNGTVVPYTDDKITVAITKAFLAVEGGTAAASSRIHDTVRRLTEQVTATFKRRMPSGGTIHIEEIQDQVELALMRAGEQKVARDYVIYREARAAERKNAGAASDVAQPHPSIRITRADGSLSPLDMGRLNTIISEACEGLAEVDGALIERETLKNLYDGVAEKDVNTALVMTARTLVEREPNYSYVTARLLMDTLRAEALGFLGVAESAPHHEMAELYAKALPAYIEKGAEFELVDAKLKEFDLEKLGKAIDHERDQQFTYLGLQTLYDRYFIHKDGIRFELPQIFFMRVAMGLAIEEKDREARAIEFYNLLSSFDYMSSPPTLFNAGTLRPQLSSCYLTTVPDDLSGIYGAIHDNAMLSKFAGGLGNDWTPVRALGSYIKGTNGKSQGVVPFLKVVNDTAVAVNQGGKRKGAVCAYLETWHLDIEEFLELRKNTGDDRRRTHDMNTANWIPDLFMKRVFDDGSWTLFSPSDVPDLHDLYGKAFEERYEYYEALASYGKLKLHKVVQAKDLWRKMLSMLFETGHPWLTFKDPCNLRSPQQHVGVVHSSNLCTEITLNTNKDEIAVCNLGSINLVNHIVDGKLDTAKLEKTVKTAVRMLDNVIDINYYSVPQAQNSNFKHRPVGLGIMGFQDALYLQHIPYGSDAAIAFADQSMEAISYYAIQASCDLADERGAYQTFQGSLWSQGILPIDSEKKLIEERGAKYIEVDLSETLDWAPLRERVQKGIRNSNIMAIAPTATIANITGVSQSIEPTYQNLYVKSNLSGEFTVINPYLVRDLKARGLWDPVMVNDLKYYDGSVQQIERIPQDLKDLYATAFEVETRWIVEAASRRQKWIDQAQSLNLYIAGASGKKLDVTYRMAWFRGLKTTYYLRALAATSTEKSTINTGKLNAVSAGGNDGLQAAPAAEPKPAPVPQACSIDNPDCEACQ
;
A
#
# COMPACT_ATOMS: atom_id res chain seq x y z
N MET A 1 -16.56 71.25 16.77
CA MET A 1 -16.13 72.54 16.27
C MET A 1 -15.40 72.29 14.99
N HIS A 2 -16.07 72.37 13.87
CA HIS A 2 -16.04 73.48 12.95
C HIS A 2 -14.66 73.62 12.29
N THR A 3 -14.44 73.53 11.02
CA THR A 3 -15.10 73.88 9.73
C THR A 3 -13.96 73.89 8.75
N ASP A 4 -14.07 73.37 7.65
CA ASP A 4 -14.68 73.70 6.35
C ASP A 4 -13.74 74.26 5.31
N THR A 5 -13.80 73.74 4.14
CA THR A 5 -13.71 74.26 2.76
C THR A 5 -12.36 74.86 2.27
N THR A 6 -11.91 74.64 1.06
CA THR A 6 -12.51 74.78 -0.29
C THR A 6 -11.56 74.27 -1.40
N ARG A 7 -12.15 73.71 -2.46
CA ARG A 7 -11.92 73.74 -3.90
C ARG A 7 -10.73 74.52 -4.47
N GLU A 8 -10.03 73.89 -5.41
CA GLU A 8 -10.09 74.24 -6.88
C GLU A 8 -9.19 73.35 -7.75
N ASN A 9 -9.71 72.92 -8.87
CA ASN A 9 -9.11 72.32 -10.05
C ASN A 9 -9.00 73.38 -11.15
N PRO A 10 -8.43 73.24 -12.33
CA PRO A 10 -7.53 72.24 -12.95
C PRO A 10 -6.33 72.83 -13.73
N GLN A 11 -5.40 71.99 -14.17
CA GLN A 11 -4.76 72.12 -15.51
C GLN A 11 -4.00 70.93 -15.96
N ALA A 12 -4.23 70.55 -17.21
CA ALA A 12 -3.67 69.43 -17.93
C ALA A 12 -2.21 69.62 -18.33
N SER A 13 -1.41 68.59 -18.30
CA SER A 13 -0.24 68.42 -19.15
C SER A 13 0.14 66.94 -19.35
N ALA A 14 0.65 66.63 -20.51
CA ALA A 14 0.81 65.42 -21.30
C ALA A 14 1.65 64.30 -20.70
N PRO A 15 1.70 63.10 -21.33
CA PRO A 15 1.99 61.81 -20.64
C PRO A 15 3.50 61.60 -20.54
N GLN A 16 3.92 61.24 -19.34
CA GLN A 16 5.20 60.57 -19.09
C GLN A 16 5.00 59.08 -19.07
N ALA A 17 5.97 58.39 -19.68
CA ALA A 17 6.06 56.94 -19.76
C ALA A 17 5.89 56.25 -18.39
N ALA A 18 4.98 55.30 -18.32
CA ALA A 18 4.78 54.49 -17.14
C ALA A 18 5.93 53.48 -17.02
N ASP A 19 6.68 53.66 -15.98
CA ASP A 19 7.63 52.70 -15.43
C ASP A 19 6.81 51.56 -14.79
N SER A 20 6.81 50.36 -15.41
CA SER A 20 6.09 49.18 -14.89
C SER A 20 7.00 48.33 -14.06
N SER A 21 7.42 48.83 -12.91
CA SER A 21 7.88 47.98 -11.81
C SER A 21 6.68 47.59 -10.97
N GLN A 22 5.98 46.52 -11.37
CA GLN A 22 5.03 45.87 -10.46
C GLN A 22 5.83 45.05 -9.45
N ASP A 23 5.90 45.56 -8.24
CA ASP A 23 6.34 44.84 -7.04
C ASP A 23 5.77 43.43 -7.01
N LEU A 24 6.65 42.42 -6.99
CA LEU A 24 6.37 41.07 -6.66
C LEU A 24 6.07 41.00 -5.15
N ALA A 25 4.86 41.40 -4.75
CA ALA A 25 4.42 41.22 -3.38
C ALA A 25 4.46 39.71 -3.04
N ALA A 26 5.12 39.39 -1.94
CA ALA A 26 5.14 38.05 -1.37
C ALA A 26 3.71 37.49 -1.31
N THR A 27 3.53 36.27 -1.78
CA THR A 27 2.22 35.56 -1.77
C THR A 27 1.70 35.45 -0.35
N ALA A 28 0.50 35.99 -0.10
CA ALA A 28 -0.20 35.71 1.15
C ALA A 28 -0.41 34.18 1.31
N PRO A 29 -0.26 33.61 2.52
CA PRO A 29 -0.48 32.19 2.75
C PRO A 29 -1.86 31.74 2.24
N GLY A 30 -1.90 30.64 1.46
CA GLY A 30 -3.13 30.06 0.94
C GLY A 30 -3.56 30.53 -0.46
N GLN A 31 -2.80 31.39 -1.15
CA GLN A 31 -3.13 31.79 -2.53
C GLN A 31 -2.54 30.86 -3.57
N LEU A 32 -3.40 30.43 -4.54
CA LEU A 32 -3.00 29.66 -5.70
C LEU A 32 -2.69 30.60 -6.88
N ARG A 33 -1.67 30.24 -7.69
CA ARG A 33 -1.29 30.93 -8.92
C ARG A 33 -1.23 29.95 -10.08
N VAL A 34 -1.36 30.43 -11.30
CA VAL A 34 -1.34 29.62 -12.52
C VAL A 34 -0.21 30.06 -13.43
N ILE A 35 0.65 29.15 -13.82
CA ILE A 35 1.62 29.34 -14.90
C ILE A 35 0.89 29.06 -16.21
N LYS A 36 0.78 30.09 -17.05
CA LYS A 36 0.27 29.95 -18.41
C LYS A 36 1.33 29.33 -19.32
N ARG A 37 0.89 28.80 -20.48
CA ARG A 37 1.78 28.20 -21.52
C ARG A 37 2.87 29.13 -22.03
N ASN A 38 2.68 30.46 -21.94
CA ASN A 38 3.68 31.47 -22.29
C ASN A 38 4.58 31.89 -21.12
N GLY A 39 4.56 31.12 -20.03
CA GLY A 39 5.38 31.37 -18.86
C GLY A 39 4.87 32.47 -17.90
N THR A 40 3.81 33.20 -18.26
CA THR A 40 3.28 34.22 -17.34
C THR A 40 2.55 33.61 -16.16
N VAL A 41 2.87 34.05 -14.94
CA VAL A 41 2.19 33.65 -13.70
C VAL A 41 1.06 34.63 -13.43
N VAL A 42 -0.15 34.09 -13.28
CA VAL A 42 -1.36 34.85 -12.97
C VAL A 42 -2.06 34.28 -11.73
N PRO A 43 -2.85 35.07 -11.02
CA PRO A 43 -3.69 34.54 -9.94
C PRO A 43 -4.63 33.44 -10.47
N TYR A 44 -4.82 32.40 -9.65
CA TYR A 44 -5.82 31.37 -9.93
C TYR A 44 -7.22 31.98 -9.78
N THR A 45 -8.09 31.78 -10.78
CA THR A 45 -9.48 32.19 -10.75
C THR A 45 -10.36 31.06 -11.26
N ASP A 46 -11.41 30.75 -10.51
CA ASP A 46 -12.40 29.73 -10.84
C ASP A 46 -13.17 30.04 -12.14
N ASP A 47 -13.35 31.35 -12.44
CA ASP A 47 -14.07 31.80 -13.63
C ASP A 47 -13.52 31.25 -14.94
N LYS A 48 -12.20 31.08 -15.04
CA LYS A 48 -11.57 30.55 -16.27
C LYS A 48 -11.87 29.05 -16.45
N ILE A 49 -11.98 28.31 -15.37
CA ILE A 49 -12.35 26.90 -15.39
C ILE A 49 -13.84 26.80 -15.75
N THR A 50 -14.67 27.61 -15.12
CA THR A 50 -16.10 27.72 -15.42
C THR A 50 -16.33 27.99 -16.90
N VAL A 51 -15.63 28.98 -17.47
CA VAL A 51 -15.73 29.31 -18.91
C VAL A 51 -15.26 28.16 -19.79
N ALA A 52 -14.19 27.47 -19.42
CA ALA A 52 -13.66 26.36 -20.22
C ALA A 52 -14.64 25.17 -20.24
N ILE A 53 -15.19 24.80 -19.10
CA ILE A 53 -16.20 23.73 -18.98
C ILE A 53 -17.48 24.14 -19.70
N THR A 54 -17.97 25.37 -19.54
CA THR A 54 -19.15 25.86 -20.23
C THR A 54 -19.00 25.78 -21.75
N LYS A 55 -17.83 26.19 -22.27
CA LYS A 55 -17.56 26.09 -23.73
C LYS A 55 -17.57 24.64 -24.22
N ALA A 56 -17.09 23.71 -23.43
CA ALA A 56 -17.15 22.30 -23.78
C ALA A 56 -18.58 21.77 -23.84
N PHE A 57 -19.45 22.16 -22.90
CA PHE A 57 -20.89 21.83 -22.98
C PHE A 57 -21.57 22.47 -24.16
N LEU A 58 -21.30 23.74 -24.47
CA LEU A 58 -21.86 24.43 -25.63
C LEU A 58 -21.45 23.79 -26.96
N ALA A 59 -20.24 23.25 -27.04
CA ALA A 59 -19.79 22.56 -28.25
C ALA A 59 -20.54 21.24 -28.48
N VAL A 60 -20.94 20.55 -27.41
CA VAL A 60 -21.62 19.25 -27.49
C VAL A 60 -23.13 19.36 -27.56
N GLU A 61 -23.72 20.24 -26.74
CA GLU A 61 -25.18 20.36 -26.60
C GLU A 61 -25.81 21.54 -27.39
N GLY A 62 -24.98 22.38 -28.03
CA GLY A 62 -25.42 23.51 -28.85
C GLY A 62 -25.68 24.81 -28.08
N GLY A 63 -25.94 25.89 -28.81
CA GLY A 63 -26.06 27.24 -28.23
C GLY A 63 -27.18 27.44 -27.21
N THR A 64 -28.23 26.64 -27.24
CA THR A 64 -29.36 26.67 -26.27
C THR A 64 -28.93 26.11 -24.88
N ALA A 65 -27.85 25.38 -24.81
CA ALA A 65 -27.29 24.89 -23.58
C ALA A 65 -26.86 26.01 -22.61
N ALA A 66 -26.58 27.21 -23.13
CA ALA A 66 -26.25 28.38 -22.33
C ALA A 66 -27.40 28.86 -21.41
N ALA A 67 -28.64 28.49 -21.69
CA ALA A 67 -29.81 28.83 -20.89
C ALA A 67 -30.25 27.71 -19.92
N SER A 68 -29.53 26.57 -19.90
CA SER A 68 -29.90 25.40 -19.09
C SER A 68 -29.38 25.51 -17.66
N SER A 69 -30.29 25.56 -16.67
CA SER A 69 -29.94 25.53 -15.25
C SER A 69 -29.17 24.27 -14.87
N ARG A 70 -29.50 23.10 -15.48
CA ARG A 70 -28.75 21.83 -15.30
C ARG A 70 -27.29 21.99 -15.65
N ILE A 71 -26.99 22.63 -16.77
CA ILE A 71 -25.63 22.83 -17.22
C ILE A 71 -24.90 23.80 -16.29
N HIS A 72 -25.54 24.90 -15.90
CA HIS A 72 -24.95 25.84 -14.94
C HIS A 72 -24.63 25.20 -13.61
N ASP A 73 -25.53 24.37 -13.07
CA ASP A 73 -25.29 23.65 -11.81
C ASP A 73 -24.16 22.61 -11.95
N THR A 74 -24.12 21.88 -13.06
CA THR A 74 -23.05 20.92 -13.35
C THR A 74 -21.70 21.63 -13.48
N VAL A 75 -21.63 22.70 -14.24
CA VAL A 75 -20.41 23.49 -14.43
C VAL A 75 -19.90 24.07 -13.10
N ARG A 76 -20.78 24.61 -12.28
CA ARG A 76 -20.45 25.15 -10.96
C ARG A 76 -19.87 24.04 -10.06
N ARG A 77 -20.57 22.90 -9.94
CA ARG A 77 -20.12 21.73 -9.15
C ARG A 77 -18.76 21.21 -9.61
N LEU A 78 -18.51 21.08 -10.91
CA LEU A 78 -17.25 20.63 -11.46
C LEU A 78 -16.11 21.63 -11.21
N THR A 79 -16.38 22.92 -11.36
CA THR A 79 -15.41 23.98 -11.06
C THR A 79 -15.01 23.97 -9.60
N GLU A 80 -15.99 23.85 -8.69
CA GLU A 80 -15.75 23.74 -7.26
C GLU A 80 -14.92 22.49 -6.91
N GLN A 81 -15.21 21.36 -7.54
CA GLN A 81 -14.49 20.10 -7.35
C GLN A 81 -13.02 20.19 -7.80
N VAL A 82 -12.76 20.77 -8.97
CA VAL A 82 -11.40 21.03 -9.47
C VAL A 82 -10.63 21.95 -8.52
N THR A 83 -11.26 23.06 -8.13
CA THR A 83 -10.66 24.03 -7.20
C THR A 83 -10.38 23.44 -5.82
N ALA A 84 -11.31 22.64 -5.29
CA ALA A 84 -11.14 21.95 -4.00
C ALA A 84 -9.98 20.94 -4.04
N THR A 85 -9.75 20.30 -5.18
CA THR A 85 -8.63 19.38 -5.38
C THR A 85 -7.29 20.13 -5.23
N PHE A 86 -7.14 21.28 -5.88
CA PHE A 86 -5.92 22.07 -5.76
C PHE A 86 -5.73 22.70 -4.37
N LYS A 87 -6.79 23.18 -3.76
CA LYS A 87 -6.73 23.73 -2.38
C LYS A 87 -6.34 22.66 -1.35
N ARG A 88 -6.77 21.40 -1.53
CA ARG A 88 -6.36 20.27 -0.68
C ARG A 88 -4.88 19.92 -0.87
N ARG A 89 -4.41 19.91 -2.11
CA ARG A 89 -3.01 19.59 -2.43
C ARG A 89 -2.03 20.67 -1.99
N MET A 90 -2.46 21.92 -1.94
CA MET A 90 -1.63 23.08 -1.61
C MET A 90 -2.32 23.97 -0.56
N PRO A 91 -2.45 23.49 0.67
CA PRO A 91 -3.16 24.25 1.73
C PRO A 91 -2.46 25.56 2.10
N SER A 92 -1.16 25.65 1.91
CA SER A 92 -0.34 26.87 2.15
C SER A 92 -0.23 27.77 0.92
N GLY A 93 -0.91 27.45 -0.19
CA GLY A 93 -0.77 28.12 -1.48
C GLY A 93 0.35 27.56 -2.32
N GLY A 94 0.31 27.83 -3.62
CA GLY A 94 1.32 27.32 -4.56
C GLY A 94 1.02 27.70 -6.00
N THR A 95 1.86 27.26 -6.92
CA THR A 95 1.74 27.55 -8.35
C THR A 95 1.38 26.28 -9.11
N ILE A 96 0.35 26.34 -9.96
CA ILE A 96 -0.22 25.23 -10.74
C ILE A 96 0.02 25.52 -12.21
N HIS A 97 0.44 24.52 -12.97
CA HIS A 97 0.55 24.66 -14.42
C HIS A 97 -0.83 24.58 -15.11
N ILE A 98 -1.04 25.35 -16.16
CA ILE A 98 -2.33 25.38 -16.88
C ILE A 98 -2.73 24.01 -17.45
N GLU A 99 -1.78 23.19 -17.85
CA GLU A 99 -2.05 21.83 -18.34
C GLU A 99 -2.61 20.93 -17.22
N GLU A 100 -2.08 21.05 -16.02
CA GLU A 100 -2.57 20.32 -14.86
C GLU A 100 -4.03 20.70 -14.51
N ILE A 101 -4.37 21.98 -14.67
CA ILE A 101 -5.76 22.42 -14.52
C ILE A 101 -6.62 21.78 -15.59
N GLN A 102 -6.16 21.74 -16.84
CA GLN A 102 -6.89 21.12 -17.94
C GLN A 102 -7.09 19.62 -17.76
N ASP A 103 -6.07 18.92 -17.26
CA ASP A 103 -6.17 17.49 -16.95
C ASP A 103 -7.17 17.24 -15.82
N GLN A 104 -7.17 18.08 -14.77
CA GLN A 104 -8.18 17.97 -13.69
C GLN A 104 -9.60 18.30 -14.17
N VAL A 105 -9.76 19.23 -15.11
CA VAL A 105 -11.06 19.51 -15.74
C VAL A 105 -11.55 18.30 -16.55
N GLU A 106 -10.67 17.68 -17.33
CA GLU A 106 -10.96 16.46 -18.07
C GLU A 106 -11.38 15.31 -17.14
N LEU A 107 -10.59 15.05 -16.09
CA LEU A 107 -10.91 14.06 -15.08
C LEU A 107 -12.24 14.34 -14.37
N ALA A 108 -12.52 15.60 -14.05
CA ALA A 108 -13.77 15.99 -13.41
C ALA A 108 -14.97 15.75 -14.33
N LEU A 109 -14.87 16.07 -15.62
CA LEU A 109 -15.89 15.80 -16.63
C LEU A 109 -16.12 14.29 -16.79
N MET A 110 -15.05 13.50 -16.87
CA MET A 110 -15.14 12.04 -16.97
C MET A 110 -15.81 11.42 -15.74
N ARG A 111 -15.39 11.80 -14.54
CA ARG A 111 -15.98 11.32 -13.28
C ARG A 111 -17.44 11.72 -13.08
N ALA A 112 -17.84 12.82 -13.65
CA ALA A 112 -19.24 13.27 -13.61
C ALA A 112 -20.15 12.54 -14.61
N GLY A 113 -19.62 11.64 -15.43
CA GLY A 113 -20.37 10.95 -16.48
C GLY A 113 -20.59 11.78 -17.76
N GLU A 114 -19.97 12.96 -17.86
CA GLU A 114 -20.09 13.88 -19.01
C GLU A 114 -19.07 13.52 -20.11
N GLN A 115 -19.08 12.27 -20.53
CA GLN A 115 -18.05 11.69 -21.40
C GLN A 115 -17.99 12.32 -22.79
N LYS A 116 -19.14 12.71 -23.37
CA LYS A 116 -19.16 13.43 -24.67
C LYS A 116 -18.47 14.78 -24.52
N VAL A 117 -18.79 15.49 -23.45
CA VAL A 117 -18.20 16.80 -23.14
C VAL A 117 -16.72 16.69 -22.87
N ALA A 118 -16.30 15.67 -22.12
CA ALA A 118 -14.88 15.37 -21.88
C ALA A 118 -14.14 15.07 -23.19
N ARG A 119 -14.70 14.20 -24.05
CA ARG A 119 -14.12 13.86 -25.35
C ARG A 119 -13.96 15.09 -26.25
N ASP A 120 -15.00 15.89 -26.39
CA ASP A 120 -14.94 17.10 -27.22
C ASP A 120 -14.02 18.16 -26.64
N TYR A 121 -13.89 18.21 -25.31
CA TYR A 121 -12.92 19.04 -24.63
C TYR A 121 -11.48 18.63 -24.98
N VAL A 122 -11.18 17.34 -25.02
CA VAL A 122 -9.88 16.79 -25.41
C VAL A 122 -9.61 17.05 -26.90
N ILE A 123 -10.57 16.74 -27.78
CA ILE A 123 -10.45 16.97 -29.24
C ILE A 123 -10.22 18.45 -29.53
N TYR A 124 -10.96 19.35 -28.88
CA TYR A 124 -10.76 20.79 -29.00
C TYR A 124 -9.37 21.23 -28.54
N ARG A 125 -8.92 20.68 -27.42
CA ARG A 125 -7.57 20.90 -26.86
C ARG A 125 -6.49 20.43 -27.84
N GLU A 126 -6.63 19.25 -28.43
CA GLU A 126 -5.72 18.69 -29.43
C GLU A 126 -5.78 19.45 -30.76
N ALA A 127 -6.98 19.81 -31.26
CA ALA A 127 -7.12 20.62 -32.47
C ALA A 127 -6.45 21.99 -32.32
N ARG A 128 -6.62 22.64 -31.17
CA ARG A 128 -5.93 23.89 -30.83
C ARG A 128 -4.43 23.71 -30.63
N ALA A 129 -3.98 22.56 -30.18
CA ALA A 129 -2.56 22.23 -30.11
C ALA A 129 -1.98 21.99 -31.51
N ALA A 130 -2.74 21.33 -32.40
CA ALA A 130 -2.36 21.10 -33.79
C ALA A 130 -2.38 22.40 -34.62
N GLU A 131 -3.39 23.27 -34.44
CA GLU A 131 -3.43 24.60 -35.08
C GLU A 131 -2.23 25.45 -34.70
N ARG A 132 -1.81 25.42 -33.43
CA ARG A 132 -0.60 26.10 -32.96
C ARG A 132 0.66 25.47 -33.52
N LYS A 133 0.69 24.13 -33.65
CA LYS A 133 1.80 23.40 -34.29
C LYS A 133 1.94 23.78 -35.76
N ASN A 134 0.81 23.89 -36.47
CA ASN A 134 0.80 24.30 -37.87
C ASN A 134 1.06 25.80 -38.05
N ALA A 135 0.64 26.64 -37.13
CA ALA A 135 0.98 28.06 -37.10
C ALA A 135 2.47 28.30 -36.74
N GLY A 136 3.08 27.37 -35.97
CA GLY A 136 4.51 27.37 -35.67
C GLY A 136 5.37 26.83 -36.81
N ALA A 137 4.86 25.94 -37.66
CA ALA A 137 5.60 25.34 -38.78
C ALA A 137 5.79 26.31 -39.98
N ALA A 138 5.07 27.43 -40.01
CA ALA A 138 5.23 28.46 -41.02
C ALA A 138 6.33 29.48 -40.69
N SER A 139 7.08 29.36 -39.62
CA SER A 139 8.13 30.26 -39.18
C SER A 139 9.42 29.56 -38.72
N ASP A 140 9.78 28.42 -39.34
CA ASP A 140 11.11 27.83 -39.17
C ASP A 140 12.16 28.59 -39.97
N VAL A 141 12.35 29.86 -39.61
CA VAL A 141 13.63 30.55 -39.67
C VAL A 141 14.09 30.65 -38.23
N ALA A 142 15.22 30.03 -37.91
CA ALA A 142 15.80 29.99 -36.59
C ALA A 142 15.79 31.38 -35.92
N GLN A 143 14.81 31.62 -35.04
CA GLN A 143 14.86 32.69 -34.07
C GLN A 143 15.68 32.19 -32.87
N PRO A 144 16.71 32.94 -32.40
CA PRO A 144 17.38 32.61 -31.16
C PRO A 144 16.34 32.59 -30.04
N HIS A 145 16.23 31.47 -29.33
CA HIS A 145 15.40 31.34 -28.12
C HIS A 145 15.72 32.55 -27.22
N PRO A 146 14.72 33.29 -26.71
CA PRO A 146 14.98 34.33 -25.71
C PRO A 146 15.75 33.64 -24.57
N SER A 147 16.89 34.23 -24.17
CA SER A 147 17.70 33.67 -23.08
C SER A 147 16.91 33.76 -21.78
N ILE A 148 16.29 32.63 -21.39
CA ILE A 148 15.59 32.50 -20.13
C ILE A 148 16.62 32.66 -19.02
N ARG A 149 16.37 33.57 -18.07
CA ARG A 149 17.21 33.73 -16.89
C ARG A 149 16.55 32.96 -15.72
N ILE A 150 17.38 32.43 -14.86
CA ILE A 150 16.94 31.72 -13.63
C ILE A 150 17.35 32.53 -12.40
N THR A 151 16.59 32.47 -11.35
CA THR A 151 16.91 33.03 -10.04
C THR A 151 17.58 31.94 -9.19
N ARG A 152 18.83 32.16 -8.82
CA ARG A 152 19.59 31.25 -7.95
C ARG A 152 19.14 31.36 -6.49
N ALA A 153 19.59 30.45 -5.63
CA ALA A 153 19.28 30.44 -4.20
C ALA A 153 19.75 31.73 -3.46
N ASP A 154 20.78 32.39 -3.95
CA ASP A 154 21.28 33.69 -3.43
C ASP A 154 20.47 34.90 -3.93
N GLY A 155 19.43 34.69 -4.76
CA GLY A 155 18.62 35.73 -5.36
C GLY A 155 19.24 36.36 -6.65
N SER A 156 20.42 35.93 -7.09
CA SER A 156 21.05 36.38 -8.32
C SER A 156 20.37 35.83 -9.57
N LEU A 157 20.31 36.65 -10.64
CA LEU A 157 19.82 36.20 -11.95
C LEU A 157 21.00 35.74 -12.81
N SER A 158 20.89 34.51 -13.35
CA SER A 158 21.83 33.96 -14.31
C SER A 158 21.11 33.39 -15.54
N PRO A 159 21.75 33.32 -16.72
CA PRO A 159 21.17 32.61 -17.85
C PRO A 159 20.92 31.14 -17.51
N LEU A 160 19.83 30.56 -18.03
CA LEU A 160 19.57 29.12 -17.95
C LEU A 160 20.71 28.37 -18.69
N ASP A 161 21.36 27.45 -18.00
CA ASP A 161 22.40 26.61 -18.59
C ASP A 161 21.77 25.51 -19.44
N MET A 162 21.62 25.76 -20.74
CA MET A 162 21.09 24.82 -21.71
C MET A 162 21.96 23.59 -21.89
N GLY A 163 23.30 23.74 -21.71
CA GLY A 163 24.25 22.64 -21.81
C GLY A 163 23.97 21.60 -20.70
N ARG A 164 23.85 22.07 -19.43
CA ARG A 164 23.51 21.22 -18.30
C ARG A 164 22.11 20.61 -18.46
N LEU A 165 21.12 21.42 -18.88
CA LEU A 165 19.75 20.92 -19.09
C LEU A 165 19.73 19.76 -20.09
N ASN A 166 20.42 19.91 -21.23
CA ASN A 166 20.50 18.86 -22.24
C ASN A 166 21.26 17.61 -21.75
N THR A 167 22.30 17.80 -20.95
CA THR A 167 23.04 16.68 -20.35
C THR A 167 22.12 15.87 -19.42
N ILE A 168 21.38 16.52 -18.52
CA ILE A 168 20.46 15.87 -17.59
C ILE A 168 19.36 15.09 -18.34
N ILE A 169 18.76 15.69 -19.37
CA ILE A 169 17.73 15.04 -20.19
C ILE A 169 18.31 13.84 -20.95
N SER A 170 19.50 14.00 -21.54
CA SER A 170 20.16 12.93 -22.29
C SER A 170 20.49 11.73 -21.39
N GLU A 171 21.08 11.95 -20.24
CA GLU A 171 21.36 10.92 -19.25
C GLU A 171 20.08 10.24 -18.75
N ALA A 172 19.00 11.02 -18.52
CA ALA A 172 17.73 10.46 -18.09
C ALA A 172 17.10 9.53 -19.14
N CYS A 173 17.32 9.78 -20.42
CA CYS A 173 16.81 8.97 -21.54
C CYS A 173 17.74 7.82 -21.94
N GLU A 174 18.98 7.79 -21.45
CA GLU A 174 19.99 6.82 -21.89
C GLU A 174 19.53 5.37 -21.66
N GLY A 175 19.70 4.54 -22.70
CA GLY A 175 19.35 3.11 -22.64
C GLY A 175 17.86 2.80 -22.60
N LEU A 176 16.96 3.79 -22.67
CA LEU A 176 15.52 3.60 -22.70
C LEU A 176 14.96 3.69 -24.11
N ALA A 177 14.16 2.69 -24.49
CA ALA A 177 13.47 2.67 -25.77
C ALA A 177 12.26 3.62 -25.79
N GLU A 178 11.95 4.17 -26.97
CA GLU A 178 10.74 4.93 -27.27
C GLU A 178 10.52 6.20 -26.39
N VAL A 179 11.60 6.77 -25.85
CA VAL A 179 11.59 8.07 -25.17
C VAL A 179 12.26 9.14 -26.02
N ASP A 180 11.72 10.35 -25.98
CA ASP A 180 12.17 11.51 -26.77
C ASP A 180 12.62 12.66 -25.84
N GLY A 181 13.92 12.79 -25.64
CA GLY A 181 14.51 13.86 -24.83
C GLY A 181 14.23 15.25 -25.41
N ALA A 182 14.22 15.41 -26.74
CA ALA A 182 13.92 16.69 -27.40
C ALA A 182 12.45 17.12 -27.14
N LEU A 183 11.53 16.17 -27.01
CA LEU A 183 10.15 16.46 -26.60
C LEU A 183 10.12 16.99 -25.16
N ILE A 184 10.86 16.37 -24.24
CA ILE A 184 10.93 16.81 -22.84
C ILE A 184 11.51 18.22 -22.77
N GLU A 185 12.64 18.48 -23.45
CA GLU A 185 13.28 19.80 -23.51
C GLU A 185 12.28 20.85 -24.00
N ARG A 186 11.71 20.64 -25.17
CA ARG A 186 10.79 21.58 -25.81
C ARG A 186 9.58 21.90 -24.95
N GLU A 187 8.93 20.86 -24.38
CA GLU A 187 7.75 21.06 -23.55
C GLU A 187 8.10 21.69 -22.20
N THR A 188 9.29 21.39 -21.63
CA THR A 188 9.77 22.05 -20.42
C THR A 188 10.04 23.52 -20.65
N LEU A 189 10.76 23.88 -21.72
CA LEU A 189 11.06 25.31 -22.05
C LEU A 189 9.80 26.14 -22.26
N LYS A 190 8.72 25.53 -22.80
CA LYS A 190 7.41 26.23 -22.91
C LYS A 190 6.78 26.56 -21.55
N ASN A 191 7.18 25.85 -20.53
CA ASN A 191 6.62 25.95 -19.18
C ASN A 191 7.47 26.87 -18.27
N LEU A 192 8.66 27.26 -18.71
CA LEU A 192 9.53 28.18 -17.99
C LEU A 192 9.24 29.64 -18.35
N TYR A 193 9.53 30.53 -17.43
CA TYR A 193 9.43 31.99 -17.61
C TYR A 193 10.75 32.66 -17.16
N ASP A 194 11.03 33.86 -17.66
CA ASP A 194 12.23 34.61 -17.29
C ASP A 194 12.23 34.97 -15.80
N GLY A 195 13.30 34.62 -15.10
CA GLY A 195 13.42 34.78 -13.64
C GLY A 195 12.86 33.61 -12.81
N VAL A 196 12.51 32.46 -13.43
CA VAL A 196 12.07 31.24 -12.70
C VAL A 196 13.14 30.79 -11.70
N ALA A 197 12.75 30.31 -10.53
CA ALA A 197 13.72 29.78 -9.57
C ALA A 197 14.39 28.51 -10.12
N GLU A 198 15.71 28.37 -9.90
CA GLU A 198 16.47 27.20 -10.36
C GLU A 198 15.85 25.88 -9.95
N LYS A 199 15.38 25.75 -8.71
CA LYS A 199 14.66 24.56 -8.22
C LYS A 199 13.38 24.25 -9.00
N ASP A 200 12.70 25.27 -9.53
CA ASP A 200 11.45 25.12 -10.27
C ASP A 200 11.71 24.66 -11.71
N VAL A 201 12.91 24.86 -12.25
CA VAL A 201 13.35 24.28 -13.54
C VAL A 201 13.38 22.76 -13.44
N ASN A 202 14.01 22.23 -12.40
CA ASN A 202 14.07 20.77 -12.17
C ASN A 202 12.67 20.19 -11.92
N THR A 203 11.84 20.88 -11.16
CA THR A 203 10.44 20.50 -10.97
C THR A 203 9.67 20.47 -12.28
N ALA A 204 9.89 21.44 -13.17
CA ALA A 204 9.25 21.50 -14.49
C ALA A 204 9.67 20.33 -15.39
N LEU A 205 10.94 19.91 -15.35
CA LEU A 205 11.44 18.73 -16.06
C LEU A 205 10.72 17.46 -15.59
N VAL A 206 10.70 17.22 -14.29
CA VAL A 206 10.04 16.05 -13.69
C VAL A 206 8.57 16.04 -14.04
N MET A 207 7.87 17.17 -13.92
CA MET A 207 6.44 17.28 -14.24
C MET A 207 6.14 17.07 -15.71
N THR A 208 7.00 17.53 -16.62
CA THR A 208 6.86 17.33 -18.06
C THR A 208 6.99 15.84 -18.41
N ALA A 209 8.07 15.18 -17.95
CA ALA A 209 8.30 13.77 -18.23
C ALA A 209 7.19 12.88 -17.67
N ARG A 210 6.69 13.18 -16.46
CA ARG A 210 5.61 12.45 -15.79
C ARG A 210 4.32 12.41 -16.62
N THR A 211 3.99 13.46 -17.36
CA THR A 211 2.78 13.49 -18.20
C THR A 211 2.82 12.51 -19.37
N LEU A 212 4.01 12.03 -19.72
CA LEU A 212 4.21 11.13 -20.84
C LEU A 212 4.13 9.64 -20.46
N VAL A 213 4.09 9.32 -19.17
CA VAL A 213 4.06 7.93 -18.66
C VAL A 213 2.88 7.11 -19.21
N GLU A 214 1.71 7.73 -19.36
CA GLU A 214 0.54 7.03 -19.89
C GLU A 214 0.67 6.63 -21.38
N ARG A 215 1.53 7.31 -22.14
CA ARG A 215 1.82 7.00 -23.54
C ARG A 215 2.91 5.98 -23.70
N GLU A 216 3.94 6.09 -22.85
CA GLU A 216 5.12 5.23 -22.83
C GLU A 216 5.58 5.00 -21.39
N PRO A 217 5.47 3.77 -20.86
CA PRO A 217 5.87 3.47 -19.47
C PRO A 217 7.31 3.83 -19.13
N ASN A 218 8.24 3.80 -20.10
CA ASN A 218 9.64 4.13 -19.88
C ASN A 218 9.87 5.58 -19.42
N TYR A 219 8.92 6.49 -19.65
CA TYR A 219 8.99 7.82 -19.05
C TYR A 219 8.90 7.82 -17.52
N SER A 220 8.45 6.73 -16.90
CA SER A 220 8.54 6.59 -15.44
C SER A 220 9.99 6.52 -14.96
N TYR A 221 10.86 5.84 -15.71
CA TYR A 221 12.31 5.80 -15.44
C TYR A 221 12.97 7.14 -15.75
N VAL A 222 12.64 7.78 -16.87
CA VAL A 222 13.11 9.13 -17.20
C VAL A 222 12.77 10.09 -16.07
N THR A 223 11.54 10.09 -15.61
CA THR A 223 11.07 10.98 -14.53
C THR A 223 11.82 10.72 -13.21
N ALA A 224 12.09 9.45 -12.89
CA ALA A 224 12.89 9.08 -11.72
C ALA A 224 14.32 9.61 -11.83
N ARG A 225 14.96 9.48 -12.99
CA ARG A 225 16.34 9.93 -13.23
C ARG A 225 16.48 11.46 -13.19
N LEU A 226 15.46 12.20 -13.66
CA LEU A 226 15.35 13.65 -13.49
C LEU A 226 15.21 14.06 -12.01
N LEU A 227 14.42 13.33 -11.23
CA LEU A 227 14.32 13.54 -9.78
C LEU A 227 15.64 13.20 -9.08
N MET A 228 16.35 12.18 -9.56
CA MET A 228 17.66 11.76 -9.02
C MET A 228 18.71 12.88 -9.14
N ASP A 229 18.71 13.64 -10.23
CA ASP A 229 19.61 14.79 -10.38
C ASP A 229 19.36 15.84 -9.29
N THR A 230 18.10 16.13 -9.00
CA THR A 230 17.72 17.03 -7.90
C THR A 230 18.20 16.50 -6.54
N LEU A 231 18.01 15.21 -6.28
CA LEU A 231 18.45 14.58 -5.03
C LEU A 231 19.99 14.59 -4.91
N ARG A 232 20.71 14.36 -6.00
CA ARG A 232 22.18 14.42 -6.00
C ARG A 232 22.68 15.82 -5.62
N ALA A 233 22.12 16.86 -6.21
CA ALA A 233 22.48 18.24 -5.88
C ALA A 233 22.18 18.56 -4.41
N GLU A 234 21.01 18.16 -3.91
CA GLU A 234 20.59 18.35 -2.51
C GLU A 234 21.56 17.64 -1.54
N ALA A 235 21.78 16.33 -1.75
CA ALA A 235 22.54 15.49 -0.83
C ALA A 235 24.04 15.76 -0.88
N LEU A 236 24.65 15.81 -2.07
CA LEU A 236 26.09 16.06 -2.23
C LEU A 236 26.49 17.44 -1.77
N GLY A 237 25.65 18.46 -2.07
CA GLY A 237 25.85 19.83 -1.60
C GLY A 237 25.81 19.93 -0.08
N PHE A 238 24.83 19.30 0.57
CA PHE A 238 24.74 19.25 2.03
C PHE A 238 25.94 18.54 2.65
N LEU A 239 26.39 17.44 2.05
CA LEU A 239 27.58 16.70 2.52
C LEU A 239 28.89 17.44 2.27
N GLY A 240 28.91 18.45 1.39
CA GLY A 240 30.12 19.18 1.01
C GLY A 240 31.04 18.39 0.08
N VAL A 241 30.47 17.42 -0.67
CA VAL A 241 31.24 16.55 -1.59
C VAL A 241 31.28 17.13 -3.00
N ALA A 242 30.15 17.63 -3.51
CA ALA A 242 30.02 18.30 -4.80
C ALA A 242 28.73 19.13 -4.82
N GLU A 243 28.68 20.20 -5.64
CA GLU A 243 27.43 21.00 -5.79
C GLU A 243 26.35 20.28 -6.59
N SER A 244 26.76 19.47 -7.57
CA SER A 244 25.88 18.59 -8.37
C SER A 244 26.74 17.54 -9.08
N ALA A 245 26.15 16.51 -9.62
CA ALA A 245 26.87 15.46 -10.34
C ALA A 245 26.02 14.81 -11.43
N PRO A 246 26.56 14.60 -12.63
CA PRO A 246 25.99 13.70 -13.60
C PRO A 246 26.10 12.23 -13.13
N HIS A 247 25.33 11.34 -13.76
CA HIS A 247 25.27 9.94 -13.35
C HIS A 247 26.63 9.24 -13.41
N HIS A 248 27.39 9.45 -14.47
CA HIS A 248 28.67 8.77 -14.69
C HIS A 248 29.76 9.11 -13.65
N GLU A 249 29.67 10.26 -12.97
CA GLU A 249 30.58 10.62 -11.88
C GLU A 249 30.23 9.95 -10.55
N MET A 250 29.03 9.37 -10.41
CA MET A 250 28.54 8.82 -9.16
C MET A 250 29.36 7.61 -8.69
N ALA A 251 30.04 6.88 -9.57
CA ALA A 251 30.95 5.80 -9.18
C ALA A 251 32.02 6.25 -8.18
N GLU A 252 32.64 7.43 -8.43
CA GLU A 252 33.63 7.99 -7.51
C GLU A 252 32.99 8.77 -6.34
N LEU A 253 31.89 9.45 -6.61
CA LEU A 253 31.25 10.32 -5.63
C LEU A 253 30.56 9.53 -4.52
N TYR A 254 30.00 8.35 -4.78
CA TYR A 254 29.45 7.49 -3.73
C TYR A 254 30.53 7.05 -2.72
N ALA A 255 31.74 6.74 -3.20
CA ALA A 255 32.85 6.38 -2.33
C ALA A 255 33.28 7.51 -1.39
N LYS A 256 33.13 8.77 -1.83
CA LYS A 256 33.40 9.98 -1.03
C LYS A 256 32.22 10.36 -0.15
N ALA A 257 30.99 10.17 -0.64
CA ALA A 257 29.77 10.58 0.03
C ALA A 257 29.44 9.66 1.24
N LEU A 258 29.72 8.36 1.17
CA LEU A 258 29.41 7.44 2.26
C LEU A 258 30.12 7.81 3.58
N PRO A 259 31.45 8.04 3.62
CA PRO A 259 32.10 8.49 4.85
C PRO A 259 31.58 9.84 5.36
N ALA A 260 31.35 10.81 4.47
CA ALA A 260 30.81 12.12 4.83
C ALA A 260 29.39 12.02 5.41
N TYR A 261 28.57 11.15 4.84
CA TYR A 261 27.22 10.84 5.33
C TYR A 261 27.23 10.24 6.74
N ILE A 262 28.05 9.22 6.97
CA ILE A 262 28.17 8.56 8.29
C ILE A 262 28.68 9.55 9.33
N GLU A 263 29.68 10.38 9.00
CA GLU A 263 30.23 11.38 9.91
C GLU A 263 29.17 12.41 10.33
N LYS A 264 28.50 13.05 9.36
CA LYS A 264 27.46 14.06 9.63
C LYS A 264 26.21 13.44 10.28
N GLY A 265 25.79 12.26 9.81
CA GLY A 265 24.65 11.56 10.39
C GLY A 265 24.86 11.22 11.87
N ALA A 266 26.05 10.82 12.26
CA ALA A 266 26.41 10.57 13.64
C ALA A 266 26.54 11.87 14.46
N GLU A 267 27.07 12.95 13.87
CA GLU A 267 27.13 14.27 14.51
C GLU A 267 25.71 14.80 14.85
N PHE A 268 24.74 14.57 13.96
CA PHE A 268 23.34 14.96 14.16
C PHE A 268 22.54 13.98 15.02
N GLU A 269 23.14 12.92 15.54
CA GLU A 269 22.46 11.87 16.29
C GLU A 269 21.31 11.21 15.50
N LEU A 270 21.42 11.12 14.18
CA LEU A 270 20.48 10.46 13.27
C LEU A 270 20.93 9.06 12.86
N VAL A 271 22.24 8.83 12.84
CA VAL A 271 22.89 7.57 12.48
C VAL A 271 23.72 7.08 13.67
N ASP A 272 23.78 5.77 13.88
CA ASP A 272 24.57 5.17 14.98
C ASP A 272 26.08 5.39 14.72
N ALA A 273 26.77 5.95 15.71
CA ALA A 273 28.20 6.19 15.66
C ALA A 273 29.05 4.91 15.47
N LYS A 274 28.52 3.73 15.82
CA LYS A 274 29.16 2.44 15.55
C LYS A 274 29.40 2.18 14.07
N LEU A 275 28.62 2.82 13.18
CA LEU A 275 28.84 2.68 11.75
C LEU A 275 30.16 3.31 11.27
N LYS A 276 30.77 4.19 12.06
CA LYS A 276 32.13 4.73 11.81
C LYS A 276 33.25 3.66 11.96
N GLU A 277 32.94 2.57 12.64
CA GLU A 277 33.92 1.50 12.89
C GLU A 277 34.08 0.55 11.68
N PHE A 278 33.20 0.64 10.68
CA PHE A 278 33.34 -0.10 9.44
C PHE A 278 34.45 0.49 8.55
N ASP A 279 35.03 -0.35 7.70
CA ASP A 279 35.89 0.11 6.59
C ASP A 279 35.04 0.84 5.54
N LEU A 280 34.81 2.14 5.76
CA LEU A 280 33.94 2.96 4.91
C LEU A 280 34.52 3.14 3.49
N GLU A 281 35.83 3.05 3.32
CA GLU A 281 36.47 3.10 2.01
C GLU A 281 36.15 1.84 1.18
N LYS A 282 36.25 0.67 1.82
CA LYS A 282 35.90 -0.61 1.20
C LYS A 282 34.43 -0.67 0.85
N LEU A 283 33.55 -0.23 1.76
CA LEU A 283 32.10 -0.22 1.53
C LEU A 283 31.70 0.80 0.45
N GLY A 284 32.30 1.99 0.46
CA GLY A 284 32.06 3.00 -0.57
C GLY A 284 32.43 2.53 -1.99
N LYS A 285 33.54 1.80 -2.12
CA LYS A 285 33.96 1.18 -3.40
C LYS A 285 33.08 0.02 -3.85
N ALA A 286 32.33 -0.60 -2.92
CA ALA A 286 31.41 -1.70 -3.23
C ALA A 286 30.03 -1.21 -3.70
N ILE A 287 29.78 0.10 -3.60
CA ILE A 287 28.51 0.69 -4.09
C ILE A 287 28.47 0.64 -5.61
N ASP A 288 27.38 0.12 -6.14
CA ASP A 288 27.09 0.07 -7.57
C ASP A 288 26.12 1.20 -7.94
N HIS A 289 26.65 2.27 -8.53
CA HIS A 289 25.89 3.46 -8.92
C HIS A 289 24.91 3.19 -10.07
N GLU A 290 25.13 2.17 -10.90
CA GLU A 290 24.23 1.81 -12.00
C GLU A 290 22.83 1.39 -11.47
N ARG A 291 22.74 0.94 -10.23
CA ARG A 291 21.49 0.60 -9.58
C ARG A 291 20.58 1.81 -9.31
N ASP A 292 21.09 3.03 -9.47
CA ASP A 292 20.25 4.22 -9.46
C ASP A 292 19.31 4.29 -10.69
N GLN A 293 19.66 3.62 -11.77
CA GLN A 293 18.90 3.63 -13.03
C GLN A 293 17.64 2.77 -13.02
N GLN A 294 17.48 1.88 -12.05
CA GLN A 294 16.37 0.92 -12.01
C GLN A 294 15.09 1.46 -11.37
N PHE A 295 15.14 2.64 -10.73
CA PHE A 295 13.98 3.20 -10.06
C PHE A 295 12.91 3.70 -11.04
N THR A 296 11.65 3.35 -10.78
CA THR A 296 10.50 4.07 -11.33
C THR A 296 10.29 5.38 -10.57
N TYR A 297 9.55 6.31 -11.15
CA TYR A 297 9.24 7.59 -10.50
C TYR A 297 8.53 7.38 -9.14
N LEU A 298 7.52 6.50 -9.10
CA LEU A 298 6.82 6.18 -7.85
C LEU A 298 7.78 5.61 -6.79
N GLY A 299 8.70 4.73 -7.19
CA GLY A 299 9.65 4.11 -6.28
C GLY A 299 10.61 5.12 -5.66
N LEU A 300 11.26 5.93 -6.50
CA LEU A 300 12.20 6.96 -6.02
C LEU A 300 11.50 8.05 -5.21
N GLN A 301 10.35 8.54 -5.67
CA GLN A 301 9.57 9.54 -4.94
C GLN A 301 9.13 9.04 -3.56
N THR A 302 8.76 7.76 -3.46
CA THR A 302 8.44 7.12 -2.17
C THR A 302 9.63 7.15 -1.22
N LEU A 303 10.83 6.81 -1.70
CA LEU A 303 12.06 6.90 -0.90
C LEU A 303 12.38 8.34 -0.50
N TYR A 304 12.31 9.26 -1.45
CA TYR A 304 12.60 10.69 -1.26
C TYR A 304 11.73 11.33 -0.20
N ASP A 305 10.43 11.09 -0.23
CA ASP A 305 9.48 11.74 0.67
C ASP A 305 9.46 11.11 2.06
N ARG A 306 9.78 9.82 2.19
CA ARG A 306 9.45 9.06 3.41
C ARG A 306 10.63 8.36 4.06
N TYR A 307 11.62 7.91 3.30
CA TYR A 307 12.66 7.01 3.81
C TYR A 307 14.01 7.68 4.03
N PHE A 308 14.41 8.56 3.10
CA PHE A 308 15.74 9.16 3.21
C PHE A 308 15.87 10.03 4.45
N ILE A 309 16.98 9.87 5.16
CA ILE A 309 17.30 10.67 6.34
C ILE A 309 17.51 12.11 5.89
N HIS A 310 16.92 13.04 6.61
CA HIS A 310 17.00 14.48 6.35
C HIS A 310 17.29 15.26 7.63
N LYS A 311 17.90 16.44 7.48
CA LYS A 311 18.08 17.44 8.53
C LYS A 311 17.36 18.72 8.10
N ASP A 312 16.39 19.17 8.90
CA ASP A 312 15.61 20.39 8.62
C ASP A 312 14.96 20.41 7.22
N GLY A 313 14.52 19.27 6.74
CA GLY A 313 13.88 19.06 5.45
C GLY A 313 14.84 18.84 4.27
N ILE A 314 16.16 18.97 4.48
CA ILE A 314 17.19 18.71 3.46
C ILE A 314 17.61 17.24 3.55
N ARG A 315 17.41 16.46 2.47
CA ARG A 315 17.85 15.06 2.39
C ARG A 315 19.34 15.05 2.11
N PHE A 316 20.07 14.31 2.94
CA PHE A 316 21.51 14.12 2.73
C PHE A 316 21.88 12.64 2.53
N GLU A 317 20.86 11.79 2.31
CA GLU A 317 20.98 10.37 2.01
C GLU A 317 20.63 10.10 0.56
N LEU A 318 21.57 9.50 -0.17
CA LEU A 318 21.39 9.04 -1.56
C LEU A 318 20.90 7.58 -1.60
N PRO A 319 20.24 7.08 -2.67
CA PRO A 319 19.64 5.75 -2.69
C PRO A 319 20.61 4.62 -2.35
N GLN A 320 21.80 4.62 -2.92
CA GLN A 320 22.75 3.54 -2.63
C GLN A 320 23.38 3.67 -1.24
N ILE A 321 23.50 4.88 -0.71
CA ILE A 321 23.90 5.10 0.69
C ILE A 321 22.81 4.61 1.63
N PHE A 322 21.53 4.84 1.31
CA PHE A 322 20.40 4.32 2.07
C PHE A 322 20.47 2.79 2.18
N PHE A 323 20.61 2.06 1.07
CA PHE A 323 20.73 0.61 1.10
C PHE A 323 21.99 0.14 1.84
N MET A 324 23.10 0.86 1.67
CA MET A 324 24.34 0.54 2.38
C MET A 324 24.21 0.78 3.89
N ARG A 325 23.55 1.87 4.34
CA ARG A 325 23.26 2.11 5.76
C ARG A 325 22.43 0.98 6.37
N VAL A 326 21.35 0.57 5.67
CA VAL A 326 20.51 -0.54 6.12
C VAL A 326 21.33 -1.82 6.23
N ALA A 327 22.13 -2.13 5.23
CA ALA A 327 22.99 -3.30 5.20
C ALA A 327 24.05 -3.29 6.32
N MET A 328 24.70 -2.14 6.55
CA MET A 328 25.65 -1.96 7.67
C MET A 328 24.96 -2.15 9.01
N GLY A 329 23.75 -1.56 9.18
CA GLY A 329 22.96 -1.72 10.41
C GLY A 329 22.63 -3.18 10.69
N LEU A 330 22.25 -3.95 9.67
CA LEU A 330 21.93 -5.38 9.81
C LEU A 330 23.18 -6.26 10.01
N ALA A 331 24.35 -5.81 9.58
CA ALA A 331 25.61 -6.53 9.70
C ALA A 331 26.43 -6.14 10.94
N ILE A 332 25.93 -5.25 11.79
CA ILE A 332 26.73 -4.59 12.85
C ILE A 332 27.33 -5.59 13.87
N GLU A 333 26.66 -6.69 14.13
CA GLU A 333 27.09 -7.76 15.05
C GLU A 333 27.73 -8.97 14.34
N GLU A 334 27.87 -8.91 13.00
CA GLU A 334 28.50 -10.00 12.23
C GLU A 334 30.03 -9.99 12.40
N LYS A 335 30.65 -11.19 12.39
CA LYS A 335 32.10 -11.34 12.51
C LYS A 335 32.84 -10.71 11.34
N ASP A 336 32.38 -10.99 10.10
CA ASP A 336 32.92 -10.42 8.85
C ASP A 336 31.99 -9.32 8.37
N ARG A 337 31.76 -8.32 9.21
CA ARG A 337 30.71 -7.32 9.04
C ARG A 337 30.75 -6.56 7.71
N GLU A 338 31.94 -6.25 7.17
CA GLU A 338 32.09 -5.59 5.87
C GLU A 338 31.65 -6.51 4.72
N ALA A 339 32.06 -7.76 4.73
CA ALA A 339 31.66 -8.75 3.73
C ALA A 339 30.14 -8.98 3.78
N ARG A 340 29.56 -9.09 4.98
CA ARG A 340 28.12 -9.23 5.18
C ARG A 340 27.34 -7.97 4.78
N ALA A 341 27.85 -6.79 5.11
CA ALA A 341 27.23 -5.54 4.68
C ALA A 341 27.17 -5.42 3.15
N ILE A 342 28.25 -5.82 2.44
CA ILE A 342 28.27 -5.85 0.98
C ILE A 342 27.26 -6.88 0.43
N GLU A 343 27.19 -8.07 1.03
CA GLU A 343 26.22 -9.11 0.64
C GLU A 343 24.78 -8.61 0.81
N PHE A 344 24.44 -8.02 1.96
CA PHE A 344 23.12 -7.48 2.27
C PHE A 344 22.78 -6.28 1.38
N TYR A 345 23.75 -5.38 1.16
CA TYR A 345 23.62 -4.28 0.21
C TYR A 345 23.28 -4.77 -1.18
N ASN A 346 24.00 -5.77 -1.67
CA ASN A 346 23.77 -6.31 -3.00
C ASN A 346 22.35 -6.86 -3.13
N LEU A 347 21.85 -7.57 -2.11
CA LEU A 347 20.51 -8.15 -2.12
C LEU A 347 19.40 -7.07 -2.10
N LEU A 348 19.56 -6.03 -1.27
CA LEU A 348 18.59 -4.94 -1.17
C LEU A 348 18.60 -4.05 -2.41
N SER A 349 19.79 -3.63 -2.83
CA SER A 349 19.95 -2.64 -3.91
C SER A 349 19.71 -3.19 -5.31
N SER A 350 19.78 -4.53 -5.50
CA SER A 350 19.36 -5.19 -6.75
C SER A 350 17.85 -5.40 -6.84
N PHE A 351 17.11 -5.12 -5.77
CA PHE A 351 15.67 -5.40 -5.64
C PHE A 351 15.31 -6.89 -5.69
N ASP A 352 16.25 -7.78 -5.42
CA ASP A 352 15.95 -9.21 -5.35
C ASP A 352 15.13 -9.57 -4.10
N TYR A 353 15.31 -8.77 -3.04
CA TYR A 353 14.62 -8.86 -1.77
C TYR A 353 14.48 -7.46 -1.16
N MET A 354 13.42 -7.26 -0.39
CA MET A 354 13.25 -6.01 0.38
C MET A 354 12.79 -6.31 1.79
N SER A 355 13.46 -5.68 2.77
CA SER A 355 13.03 -5.70 4.17
C SER A 355 11.78 -4.85 4.39
N SER A 356 11.05 -5.13 5.47
CA SER A 356 9.88 -4.33 5.85
C SER A 356 10.24 -2.87 6.17
N PRO A 357 9.29 -1.93 6.05
CA PRO A 357 9.54 -0.51 6.28
C PRO A 357 10.22 -0.15 7.58
N PRO A 358 9.89 -0.72 8.77
CA PRO A 358 10.62 -0.39 9.99
C PRO A 358 12.12 -0.70 9.92
N THR A 359 12.50 -1.81 9.27
CA THR A 359 13.90 -2.14 9.04
C THR A 359 14.57 -1.11 8.13
N LEU A 360 13.91 -0.73 7.02
CA LEU A 360 14.42 0.27 6.09
C LEU A 360 14.56 1.65 6.73
N PHE A 361 13.60 2.06 7.56
CA PHE A 361 13.66 3.36 8.25
C PHE A 361 14.77 3.42 9.31
N ASN A 362 14.89 2.37 10.13
CA ASN A 362 15.56 2.47 11.41
C ASN A 362 16.89 1.71 11.48
N ALA A 363 17.25 0.83 10.53
CA ALA A 363 18.52 0.12 10.57
C ALA A 363 19.69 1.11 10.46
N GLY A 364 20.68 0.96 11.32
CA GLY A 364 21.82 1.86 11.41
C GLY A 364 21.53 3.21 12.09
N THR A 365 20.38 3.38 12.74
CA THR A 365 20.05 4.55 13.57
C THR A 365 20.23 4.26 15.05
N LEU A 366 20.13 5.28 15.91
CA LEU A 366 20.36 5.15 17.36
C LEU A 366 19.34 4.26 18.11
N ARG A 367 18.14 4.13 17.61
CA ARG A 367 17.06 3.33 18.24
C ARG A 367 16.38 2.48 17.17
N PRO A 368 17.03 1.41 16.74
CA PRO A 368 16.59 0.63 15.62
C PRO A 368 15.46 -0.33 16.02
N GLN A 369 14.22 0.17 16.16
CA GLN A 369 13.07 -0.73 16.17
C GLN A 369 12.84 -1.18 14.74
N LEU A 370 13.26 -2.41 14.44
CA LEU A 370 13.30 -2.98 13.08
C LEU A 370 12.13 -3.92 12.82
N SER A 371 11.55 -4.49 13.90
CA SER A 371 10.42 -5.39 13.79
C SER A 371 9.11 -4.62 13.56
N SER A 372 8.27 -5.17 12.69
CA SER A 372 7.04 -4.52 12.23
C SER A 372 5.78 -4.96 12.97
N CYS A 373 5.76 -6.18 13.54
CA CYS A 373 4.54 -6.82 14.04
C CYS A 373 4.67 -7.21 15.50
N TYR A 374 3.66 -6.87 16.31
CA TYR A 374 3.60 -7.17 17.74
C TYR A 374 2.21 -7.67 18.09
N LEU A 375 2.15 -8.80 18.82
CA LEU A 375 0.91 -9.43 19.26
C LEU A 375 0.85 -9.45 20.78
N THR A 376 -0.29 -9.00 21.33
CA THR A 376 -0.49 -8.89 22.78
C THR A 376 -1.81 -9.57 23.16
N THR A 377 -1.80 -10.42 24.19
CA THR A 377 -3.01 -10.90 24.89
C THR A 377 -3.32 -9.99 26.06
N VAL A 378 -4.53 -9.46 26.15
CA VAL A 378 -4.95 -8.50 27.17
C VAL A 378 -5.52 -9.26 28.38
N PRO A 379 -4.92 -9.15 29.58
CA PRO A 379 -5.44 -9.81 30.79
C PRO A 379 -6.77 -9.24 31.28
N ASP A 380 -7.57 -10.03 31.99
CA ASP A 380 -8.86 -9.62 32.55
C ASP A 380 -8.73 -8.92 33.92
N ASP A 381 -7.87 -7.91 34.00
CA ASP A 381 -7.78 -7.01 35.15
C ASP A 381 -7.43 -5.59 34.69
N LEU A 382 -7.85 -4.60 35.49
CA LEU A 382 -7.71 -3.19 35.08
C LEU A 382 -6.25 -2.77 34.86
N SER A 383 -5.31 -3.27 35.69
CA SER A 383 -3.91 -2.96 35.56
C SER A 383 -3.33 -3.55 34.27
N GLY A 384 -3.68 -4.80 33.96
CA GLY A 384 -3.27 -5.48 32.74
C GLY A 384 -3.87 -4.86 31.47
N ILE A 385 -5.15 -4.47 31.50
CA ILE A 385 -5.81 -3.77 30.38
C ILE A 385 -5.07 -2.45 30.07
N TYR A 386 -4.86 -1.60 31.06
CA TYR A 386 -4.16 -0.33 30.83
C TYR A 386 -2.65 -0.51 30.60
N GLY A 387 -2.05 -1.58 31.13
CA GLY A 387 -0.70 -2.01 30.77
C GLY A 387 -0.57 -2.32 29.27
N ALA A 388 -1.51 -3.08 28.73
CA ALA A 388 -1.55 -3.38 27.28
C ALA A 388 -1.74 -2.12 26.43
N ILE A 389 -2.60 -1.19 26.86
CA ILE A 389 -2.79 0.11 26.18
C ILE A 389 -1.51 0.95 26.22
N HIS A 390 -0.81 0.98 27.35
CA HIS A 390 0.49 1.65 27.48
C HIS A 390 1.54 1.01 26.54
N ASP A 391 1.63 -0.30 26.52
CA ASP A 391 2.57 -1.02 25.65
C ASP A 391 2.25 -0.75 24.17
N ASN A 392 0.98 -0.70 23.79
CA ASN A 392 0.55 -0.28 22.46
C ASN A 392 1.07 1.12 22.09
N ALA A 393 0.99 2.07 23.01
CA ALA A 393 1.49 3.43 22.78
C ALA A 393 3.02 3.44 22.59
N MET A 394 3.76 2.68 23.42
CA MET A 394 5.22 2.59 23.33
C MET A 394 5.68 1.94 22.02
N LEU A 395 5.00 0.90 21.54
CA LEU A 395 5.31 0.21 20.29
C LEU A 395 4.93 1.08 19.07
N SER A 396 3.78 1.77 19.12
CA SER A 396 3.33 2.68 18.05
C SER A 396 4.26 3.87 17.84
N LYS A 397 4.90 4.36 18.89
CA LYS A 397 5.87 5.47 18.82
C LYS A 397 7.00 5.19 17.81
N PHE A 398 7.39 3.94 17.63
CA PHE A 398 8.46 3.49 16.73
C PHE A 398 7.94 2.71 15.51
N ALA A 399 6.69 2.94 15.10
CA ALA A 399 6.05 2.34 13.93
C ALA A 399 5.72 0.85 14.01
N GLY A 400 5.55 0.27 15.20
CA GLY A 400 5.05 -1.09 15.37
C GLY A 400 3.58 -1.22 14.93
N GLY A 401 3.24 -2.25 14.16
CA GLY A 401 1.87 -2.67 13.86
C GLY A 401 1.39 -3.66 14.92
N LEU A 402 0.17 -3.46 15.45
CA LEU A 402 -0.28 -4.13 16.66
C LEU A 402 -1.49 -5.05 16.41
N GLY A 403 -1.43 -6.28 16.92
CA GLY A 403 -2.59 -7.17 17.06
C GLY A 403 -2.85 -7.41 18.55
N ASN A 404 -4.08 -7.17 18.99
CA ASN A 404 -4.46 -7.37 20.38
C ASN A 404 -5.59 -8.40 20.51
N ASP A 405 -5.38 -9.43 21.28
CA ASP A 405 -6.41 -10.38 21.69
C ASP A 405 -7.14 -9.85 22.92
N TRP A 406 -8.42 -9.57 22.76
CA TRP A 406 -9.31 -9.06 23.80
C TRP A 406 -10.22 -10.12 24.40
N THR A 407 -10.10 -11.37 23.94
CA THR A 407 -10.97 -12.47 24.37
C THR A 407 -10.97 -12.74 25.87
N PRO A 408 -9.85 -12.61 26.62
CA PRO A 408 -9.87 -12.86 28.05
C PRO A 408 -10.67 -11.85 28.88
N VAL A 409 -10.89 -10.63 28.35
CA VAL A 409 -11.57 -9.56 29.09
C VAL A 409 -13.07 -9.89 29.25
N ARG A 410 -13.55 -9.91 30.49
CA ARG A 410 -14.94 -10.29 30.84
C ARG A 410 -15.99 -9.46 30.12
N ALA A 411 -17.08 -10.10 29.73
CA ALA A 411 -18.14 -9.50 28.96
C ALA A 411 -19.02 -8.54 29.78
N LEU A 412 -19.85 -7.79 29.06
CA LEU A 412 -20.90 -6.93 29.65
C LEU A 412 -21.81 -7.74 30.60
N GLY A 413 -22.03 -7.20 31.79
CA GLY A 413 -22.87 -7.80 32.80
C GLY A 413 -22.18 -8.80 33.73
N SER A 414 -20.91 -9.17 33.46
CA SER A 414 -20.12 -10.05 34.33
C SER A 414 -19.86 -9.41 35.69
N TYR A 415 -19.86 -10.22 36.74
CA TYR A 415 -19.68 -9.75 38.11
C TYR A 415 -18.23 -9.30 38.38
N ILE A 416 -18.06 -8.13 39.01
CA ILE A 416 -16.78 -7.60 39.46
C ILE A 416 -16.69 -7.74 40.99
N LYS A 417 -15.95 -8.73 41.47
CA LYS A 417 -15.82 -9.08 42.89
C LYS A 417 -15.34 -7.92 43.75
N GLY A 418 -14.38 -7.13 43.29
CA GLY A 418 -13.77 -6.05 44.12
C GLY A 418 -14.67 -4.87 44.37
N THR A 419 -15.64 -4.58 43.50
CA THR A 419 -16.54 -3.43 43.60
C THR A 419 -18.00 -3.79 43.81
N ASN A 420 -18.33 -5.09 43.84
CA ASN A 420 -19.70 -5.60 43.81
C ASN A 420 -20.54 -5.04 42.65
N GLY A 421 -19.90 -4.71 41.54
CA GLY A 421 -20.50 -4.13 40.34
C GLY A 421 -20.58 -5.12 39.17
N LYS A 422 -20.99 -4.59 38.01
CA LYS A 422 -21.03 -5.34 36.76
C LYS A 422 -20.11 -4.71 35.72
N SER A 423 -19.42 -5.55 34.94
CA SER A 423 -18.57 -5.13 33.83
C SER A 423 -19.37 -4.42 32.74
N GLN A 424 -18.76 -3.45 32.10
CA GLN A 424 -19.27 -2.79 30.89
C GLN A 424 -18.81 -3.46 29.60
N GLY A 425 -18.09 -4.61 29.73
CA GLY A 425 -17.59 -5.38 28.59
C GLY A 425 -16.34 -4.78 27.94
N VAL A 426 -16.01 -5.31 26.76
CA VAL A 426 -14.78 -4.94 26.03
C VAL A 426 -14.89 -3.59 25.29
N VAL A 427 -16.07 -3.22 24.82
CA VAL A 427 -16.29 -2.08 23.91
C VAL A 427 -15.78 -0.74 24.46
N PRO A 428 -16.01 -0.36 25.74
CA PRO A 428 -15.45 0.89 26.26
C PRO A 428 -13.93 0.94 26.27
N PHE A 429 -13.27 -0.17 26.54
CA PHE A 429 -11.80 -0.24 26.48
C PHE A 429 -11.28 -0.16 25.05
N LEU A 430 -11.96 -0.77 24.10
CA LEU A 430 -11.63 -0.69 22.68
C LEU A 430 -11.71 0.76 22.17
N LYS A 431 -12.63 1.57 22.69
CA LYS A 431 -12.67 3.01 22.40
C LYS A 431 -11.40 3.73 22.87
N VAL A 432 -10.89 3.41 24.06
CA VAL A 432 -9.63 3.97 24.57
C VAL A 432 -8.45 3.56 23.70
N VAL A 433 -8.40 2.29 23.26
CA VAL A 433 -7.37 1.80 22.33
C VAL A 433 -7.40 2.54 21.01
N ASN A 434 -8.60 2.74 20.43
CA ASN A 434 -8.79 3.53 19.21
C ASN A 434 -8.20 4.95 19.36
N ASP A 435 -8.54 5.64 20.43
CA ASP A 435 -8.11 7.02 20.65
C ASP A 435 -6.61 7.09 20.95
N THR A 436 -6.05 6.07 21.62
CA THR A 436 -4.60 5.93 21.81
C THR A 436 -3.85 5.76 20.49
N ALA A 437 -4.37 4.93 19.56
CA ALA A 437 -3.77 4.72 18.26
C ALA A 437 -3.75 6.01 17.42
N VAL A 438 -4.79 6.83 17.52
CA VAL A 438 -4.85 8.15 16.87
C VAL A 438 -3.83 9.12 17.50
N ALA A 439 -3.70 9.10 18.83
CA ALA A 439 -2.85 10.04 19.55
C ALA A 439 -1.35 9.78 19.38
N VAL A 440 -0.94 8.51 19.28
CA VAL A 440 0.47 8.12 19.25
C VAL A 440 0.88 7.62 17.87
N ASN A 441 1.84 8.32 17.26
CA ASN A 441 2.38 7.98 15.94
C ASN A 441 3.89 8.27 15.86
N GLN A 442 4.54 7.78 14.81
CA GLN A 442 5.97 8.02 14.57
C GLN A 442 6.19 9.38 13.89
N GLY A 443 6.06 10.48 14.67
CA GLY A 443 6.44 11.81 14.20
C GLY A 443 5.88 12.23 12.83
N GLY A 444 4.66 11.79 12.50
CA GLY A 444 4.03 12.04 11.20
C GLY A 444 4.43 11.07 10.08
N LYS A 445 5.43 10.20 10.27
CA LYS A 445 5.88 9.23 9.25
C LYS A 445 4.91 8.05 9.10
N ARG A 446 4.35 7.56 10.20
CA ARG A 446 3.39 6.45 10.23
C ARG A 446 2.41 6.65 11.38
N LYS A 447 1.10 6.51 11.10
CA LYS A 447 0.06 6.54 12.13
C LYS A 447 0.14 5.31 13.01
N GLY A 448 -0.25 5.43 14.28
CA GLY A 448 -0.46 4.27 15.16
C GLY A 448 -1.61 3.43 14.60
N ALA A 449 -1.43 2.11 14.62
CA ALA A 449 -2.41 1.20 14.04
C ALA A 449 -2.52 -0.09 14.85
N VAL A 450 -3.74 -0.44 15.20
CA VAL A 450 -4.08 -1.59 16.04
C VAL A 450 -5.22 -2.39 15.41
N CYS A 451 -5.14 -3.72 15.45
CA CYS A 451 -6.24 -4.62 15.17
C CYS A 451 -6.65 -5.33 16.47
N ALA A 452 -7.91 -5.20 16.86
CA ALA A 452 -8.47 -5.96 17.98
C ALA A 452 -9.08 -7.28 17.49
N TYR A 453 -8.75 -8.36 18.17
CA TYR A 453 -9.26 -9.71 17.91
C TYR A 453 -10.20 -10.13 19.02
N LEU A 454 -11.30 -10.79 18.66
CA LEU A 454 -12.27 -11.37 19.60
C LEU A 454 -12.75 -12.73 19.08
N GLU A 455 -12.76 -13.75 19.95
CA GLU A 455 -13.31 -15.05 19.60
C GLU A 455 -14.84 -15.01 19.47
N THR A 456 -15.37 -15.77 18.52
CA THR A 456 -16.81 -15.75 18.17
C THR A 456 -17.75 -16.27 19.25
N TRP A 457 -17.26 -16.93 20.29
CA TRP A 457 -18.03 -17.37 21.44
C TRP A 457 -18.14 -16.33 22.56
N HIS A 458 -17.41 -15.22 22.47
CA HIS A 458 -17.45 -14.13 23.46
C HIS A 458 -18.82 -13.44 23.48
N LEU A 459 -19.37 -13.20 24.66
CA LEU A 459 -20.73 -12.65 24.81
C LEU A 459 -20.90 -11.26 24.18
N ASP A 460 -19.85 -10.46 24.10
CA ASP A 460 -19.87 -9.13 23.49
C ASP A 460 -19.66 -9.15 21.96
N ILE A 461 -19.62 -10.34 21.33
CA ILE A 461 -19.30 -10.44 19.90
C ILE A 461 -20.25 -9.62 19.01
N GLU A 462 -21.54 -9.59 19.33
CA GLU A 462 -22.51 -8.88 18.50
C GLU A 462 -22.29 -7.35 18.50
N GLU A 463 -21.87 -6.77 19.64
CA GLU A 463 -21.50 -5.35 19.72
C GLU A 463 -20.14 -5.09 19.07
N PHE A 464 -19.18 -6.01 19.22
CA PHE A 464 -17.88 -5.96 18.57
C PHE A 464 -18.02 -5.90 17.04
N LEU A 465 -18.94 -6.66 16.45
CA LEU A 465 -19.22 -6.62 15.02
C LEU A 465 -19.66 -5.23 14.52
N GLU A 466 -20.27 -4.42 15.40
CA GLU A 466 -20.83 -3.11 15.04
C GLU A 466 -19.88 -1.94 15.29
N LEU A 467 -18.66 -2.18 15.77
CA LEU A 467 -17.71 -1.13 16.17
C LEU A 467 -17.40 -0.10 15.06
N ARG A 468 -17.43 -0.51 13.81
CA ARG A 468 -17.12 0.35 12.66
C ARG A 468 -18.33 0.86 11.88
N LYS A 469 -19.54 0.64 12.39
CA LYS A 469 -20.74 1.23 11.79
C LYS A 469 -20.73 2.75 11.85
N ASN A 470 -21.19 3.39 10.76
CA ASN A 470 -21.36 4.83 10.67
C ASN A 470 -22.63 5.35 11.35
N THR A 471 -23.37 4.49 12.04
CA THR A 471 -24.62 4.78 12.74
C THR A 471 -24.56 4.32 14.18
N GLY A 472 -25.38 4.92 15.04
CA GLY A 472 -25.48 4.59 16.46
C GLY A 472 -24.72 5.56 17.37
N ASP A 473 -24.40 5.14 18.59
CA ASP A 473 -23.68 5.97 19.57
C ASP A 473 -22.18 5.95 19.27
N ASP A 474 -21.60 7.10 18.89
CA ASP A 474 -20.17 7.29 18.59
C ASP A 474 -19.25 6.89 19.75
N ARG A 475 -19.72 6.94 20.99
CA ARG A 475 -18.97 6.49 22.17
C ARG A 475 -18.71 4.98 22.16
N ARG A 476 -19.47 4.24 21.36
CA ARG A 476 -19.36 2.78 21.16
C ARG A 476 -18.84 2.42 19.76
N ARG A 477 -18.18 3.35 19.08
CA ARG A 477 -17.62 3.16 17.73
C ARG A 477 -16.11 3.41 17.75
N THR A 478 -15.40 2.67 16.90
CA THR A 478 -13.93 2.72 16.76
C THR A 478 -13.59 2.79 15.28
N HIS A 479 -13.59 4.01 14.71
CA HIS A 479 -13.41 4.19 13.26
C HIS A 479 -11.96 4.10 12.79
N ASP A 480 -10.99 4.33 13.68
CA ASP A 480 -9.56 4.36 13.35
C ASP A 480 -8.82 3.05 13.69
N MET A 481 -9.48 2.13 14.38
CA MET A 481 -8.93 0.83 14.77
C MET A 481 -9.51 -0.27 13.89
N ASN A 482 -8.68 -1.24 13.51
CA ASN A 482 -9.12 -2.44 12.80
C ASN A 482 -9.67 -3.50 13.77
N THR A 483 -10.53 -4.38 13.27
CA THR A 483 -11.10 -5.47 14.04
C THR A 483 -11.09 -6.77 13.25
N ALA A 484 -10.93 -7.89 13.93
CA ALA A 484 -10.97 -9.22 13.34
C ALA A 484 -11.67 -10.23 14.24
N ASN A 485 -12.42 -11.15 13.65
CA ASN A 485 -13.00 -12.29 14.32
C ASN A 485 -11.97 -13.41 14.44
N TRP A 486 -11.85 -14.02 15.62
CA TRP A 486 -11.04 -15.21 15.84
C TRP A 486 -11.96 -16.41 15.98
N ILE A 487 -12.04 -17.26 14.92
CA ILE A 487 -13.12 -18.20 14.67
C ILE A 487 -12.65 -19.64 14.96
N PRO A 488 -13.16 -20.33 15.97
CA PRO A 488 -12.90 -21.76 16.18
C PRO A 488 -13.61 -22.62 15.13
N ASP A 489 -13.02 -23.76 14.78
CA ASP A 489 -13.56 -24.71 13.79
C ASP A 489 -14.97 -25.18 14.15
N LEU A 490 -15.26 -25.39 15.44
CA LEU A 490 -16.59 -25.80 15.89
C LEU A 490 -17.68 -24.80 15.46
N PHE A 491 -17.40 -23.49 15.50
CA PHE A 491 -18.36 -22.50 15.00
C PHE A 491 -18.66 -22.72 13.51
N MET A 492 -17.63 -22.91 12.70
CA MET A 492 -17.80 -23.14 11.26
C MET A 492 -18.53 -24.47 11.00
N LYS A 493 -18.22 -25.53 11.72
CA LYS A 493 -18.95 -26.80 11.65
C LYS A 493 -20.45 -26.60 11.92
N ARG A 494 -20.82 -25.83 12.96
CA ARG A 494 -22.21 -25.50 13.28
C ARG A 494 -22.86 -24.56 12.26
N VAL A 495 -22.11 -23.69 11.60
CA VAL A 495 -22.59 -22.92 10.44
C VAL A 495 -22.92 -23.85 9.27
N PHE A 496 -22.11 -24.87 9.01
CA PHE A 496 -22.35 -25.87 7.96
C PHE A 496 -23.54 -26.77 8.28
N ASP A 497 -23.64 -27.22 9.51
CA ASP A 497 -24.65 -28.21 9.95
C ASP A 497 -25.91 -27.54 10.52
N ASP A 498 -26.08 -26.23 10.43
CA ASP A 498 -27.24 -25.45 10.89
C ASP A 498 -27.50 -25.55 12.40
N GLY A 499 -26.43 -25.55 13.20
CA GLY A 499 -26.48 -25.70 14.65
C GLY A 499 -26.66 -24.38 15.42
N SER A 500 -26.98 -24.53 16.71
CA SER A 500 -26.96 -23.42 17.66
C SER A 500 -25.55 -23.08 18.11
N TRP A 501 -25.35 -21.84 18.59
CA TRP A 501 -24.09 -21.36 19.12
C TRP A 501 -24.33 -20.60 20.42
N THR A 502 -23.58 -20.91 21.47
CA THR A 502 -23.75 -20.30 22.78
C THR A 502 -22.62 -19.30 23.03
N LEU A 503 -22.98 -18.08 23.38
CA LEU A 503 -22.05 -17.01 23.75
C LEU A 503 -21.84 -17.00 25.26
N PHE A 504 -20.58 -16.89 25.69
CA PHE A 504 -20.18 -16.94 27.09
C PHE A 504 -19.35 -15.71 27.47
N SER A 505 -19.34 -15.39 28.77
CA SER A 505 -18.29 -14.52 29.31
C SER A 505 -17.05 -15.34 29.65
N PRO A 506 -15.83 -14.90 29.27
CA PRO A 506 -14.61 -15.63 29.56
C PRO A 506 -14.38 -15.84 31.07
N SER A 507 -14.88 -14.96 31.93
CA SER A 507 -14.84 -15.16 33.39
C SER A 507 -15.54 -16.42 33.87
N ASP A 508 -16.54 -16.93 33.15
CA ASP A 508 -17.30 -18.13 33.50
C ASP A 508 -16.77 -19.41 32.81
N VAL A 509 -15.97 -19.25 31.77
CA VAL A 509 -15.35 -20.30 30.94
C VAL A 509 -13.86 -20.07 30.75
N PRO A 510 -13.06 -19.96 31.81
CA PRO A 510 -11.70 -19.38 31.79
C PRO A 510 -10.66 -20.17 30.99
N ASP A 511 -10.85 -21.44 30.76
CA ASP A 511 -9.95 -22.34 30.03
C ASP A 511 -10.22 -22.40 28.52
N LEU A 512 -11.41 -21.95 28.08
CA LEU A 512 -11.84 -22.09 26.69
C LEU A 512 -10.93 -21.29 25.71
N HIS A 513 -10.42 -20.17 26.13
CA HIS A 513 -9.50 -19.32 25.38
C HIS A 513 -8.19 -20.03 24.98
N ASP A 514 -7.68 -20.90 25.86
CA ASP A 514 -6.40 -21.62 25.65
C ASP A 514 -6.57 -22.98 24.96
N LEU A 515 -7.78 -23.34 24.54
CA LEU A 515 -8.08 -24.60 23.88
C LEU A 515 -8.35 -24.40 22.38
N TYR A 516 -8.05 -25.44 21.60
CA TYR A 516 -8.31 -25.49 20.16
C TYR A 516 -8.54 -26.95 19.72
N GLY A 517 -9.03 -27.17 18.48
CA GLY A 517 -9.33 -28.49 17.95
C GLY A 517 -10.39 -29.23 18.76
N LYS A 518 -10.29 -30.54 18.84
CA LYS A 518 -11.25 -31.39 19.57
C LYS A 518 -11.32 -31.06 21.07
N ALA A 519 -10.22 -30.68 21.69
CA ALA A 519 -10.19 -30.26 23.09
C ALA A 519 -11.07 -29.03 23.33
N PHE A 520 -11.08 -28.08 22.41
CA PHE A 520 -11.99 -26.94 22.44
C PHE A 520 -13.45 -27.41 22.28
N GLU A 521 -13.72 -28.27 21.30
CA GLU A 521 -15.09 -28.79 21.05
C GLU A 521 -15.69 -29.46 22.29
N GLU A 522 -14.97 -30.42 22.89
CA GLU A 522 -15.38 -31.15 24.10
C GLU A 522 -15.62 -30.19 25.27
N ARG A 523 -14.73 -29.19 25.44
CA ARG A 523 -14.87 -28.26 26.57
C ARG A 523 -15.99 -27.25 26.35
N TYR A 524 -16.16 -26.78 25.12
CA TYR A 524 -17.27 -25.90 24.78
C TYR A 524 -18.63 -26.57 24.98
N GLU A 525 -18.80 -27.81 24.52
CA GLU A 525 -20.04 -28.59 24.72
C GLU A 525 -20.31 -28.90 26.20
N TYR A 526 -19.27 -29.10 27.00
CA TYR A 526 -19.40 -29.19 28.45
C TYR A 526 -19.96 -27.89 29.04
N TYR A 527 -19.49 -26.74 28.62
CA TYR A 527 -20.03 -25.46 29.08
C TYR A 527 -21.48 -25.22 28.60
N GLU A 528 -21.83 -25.63 27.40
CA GLU A 528 -23.20 -25.60 26.91
C GLU A 528 -24.13 -26.47 27.79
N ALA A 529 -23.68 -27.65 28.17
CA ALA A 529 -24.44 -28.51 29.11
C ALA A 529 -24.61 -27.83 30.49
N LEU A 530 -23.58 -27.21 31.03
CA LEU A 530 -23.68 -26.43 32.29
C LEU A 530 -24.67 -25.28 32.18
N ALA A 531 -24.67 -24.56 31.05
CA ALA A 531 -25.61 -23.47 30.77
C ALA A 531 -27.06 -24.00 30.73
N SER A 532 -27.30 -25.12 30.02
CA SER A 532 -28.64 -25.74 29.93
C SER A 532 -29.18 -26.21 31.27
N TYR A 533 -28.31 -26.67 32.19
CA TYR A 533 -28.66 -27.01 33.57
C TYR A 533 -28.77 -25.79 34.50
N GLY A 534 -28.67 -24.53 33.98
CA GLY A 534 -28.78 -23.31 34.78
C GLY A 534 -27.60 -23.03 35.72
N LYS A 535 -26.47 -23.74 35.54
CA LYS A 535 -25.25 -23.55 36.33
C LYS A 535 -24.43 -22.33 35.86
N LEU A 536 -24.52 -21.97 34.59
CA LEU A 536 -23.95 -20.72 34.03
C LEU A 536 -25.10 -19.75 33.77
N LYS A 537 -25.13 -18.64 34.51
CA LYS A 537 -26.23 -17.67 34.47
C LYS A 537 -26.10 -16.66 33.34
N LEU A 538 -24.88 -16.30 32.98
CA LEU A 538 -24.58 -15.28 31.96
C LEU A 538 -24.16 -15.97 30.66
N HIS A 539 -25.15 -16.24 29.81
CA HIS A 539 -24.90 -16.78 28.47
C HIS A 539 -26.04 -16.37 27.54
N LYS A 540 -25.82 -16.52 26.25
CA LYS A 540 -26.82 -16.27 25.19
C LYS A 540 -26.71 -17.34 24.11
N VAL A 541 -27.82 -17.95 23.74
CA VAL A 541 -27.89 -18.91 22.64
C VAL A 541 -28.36 -18.21 21.37
N VAL A 542 -27.66 -18.38 20.26
CA VAL A 542 -28.00 -17.85 18.93
C VAL A 542 -27.90 -18.98 17.90
N GLN A 543 -28.47 -18.77 16.70
CA GLN A 543 -28.18 -19.65 15.57
C GLN A 543 -26.83 -19.31 14.96
N ALA A 544 -25.96 -20.30 14.76
CA ALA A 544 -24.64 -20.10 14.18
C ALA A 544 -24.69 -19.41 12.80
N LYS A 545 -25.64 -19.81 11.95
CA LYS A 545 -25.88 -19.17 10.65
C LYS A 545 -26.29 -17.71 10.75
N ASP A 546 -27.09 -17.34 11.75
CA ASP A 546 -27.52 -15.94 11.88
C ASP A 546 -26.37 -15.05 12.34
N LEU A 547 -25.54 -15.53 13.27
CA LEU A 547 -24.32 -14.84 13.64
C LEU A 547 -23.34 -14.72 12.45
N TRP A 548 -23.16 -15.79 11.68
CA TRP A 548 -22.34 -15.80 10.48
C TRP A 548 -22.84 -14.79 9.44
N ARG A 549 -24.13 -14.73 9.17
CA ARG A 549 -24.72 -13.73 8.28
C ARG A 549 -24.46 -12.31 8.79
N LYS A 550 -24.56 -12.07 10.11
CA LYS A 550 -24.25 -10.76 10.71
C LYS A 550 -22.77 -10.41 10.51
N MET A 551 -21.86 -11.36 10.71
CA MET A 551 -20.42 -11.17 10.47
C MET A 551 -20.15 -10.77 9.02
N LEU A 552 -20.69 -11.49 8.05
CA LEU A 552 -20.53 -11.19 6.62
C LEU A 552 -21.17 -9.86 6.23
N SER A 553 -22.34 -9.53 6.81
CA SER A 553 -23.01 -8.25 6.57
C SER A 553 -22.17 -7.07 7.06
N MET A 554 -21.59 -7.16 8.25
CA MET A 554 -20.74 -6.11 8.81
C MET A 554 -19.44 -6.00 8.04
N LEU A 555 -18.84 -7.11 7.66
CA LEU A 555 -17.65 -7.13 6.81
C LEU A 555 -17.90 -6.45 5.45
N PHE A 556 -19.06 -6.70 4.84
CA PHE A 556 -19.42 -6.06 3.58
C PHE A 556 -19.72 -4.55 3.75
N GLU A 557 -20.45 -4.18 4.81
CA GLU A 557 -20.86 -2.80 5.08
C GLU A 557 -19.69 -1.90 5.49
N THR A 558 -18.78 -2.41 6.33
CA THR A 558 -17.75 -1.60 6.99
C THR A 558 -16.31 -2.01 6.66
N GLY A 559 -16.11 -3.09 5.91
CA GLY A 559 -14.80 -3.71 5.70
C GLY A 559 -14.26 -4.51 6.90
N HIS A 560 -14.99 -4.57 8.01
CA HIS A 560 -14.57 -5.18 9.27
C HIS A 560 -15.76 -5.83 10.02
N PRO A 561 -15.47 -6.72 10.98
CA PRO A 561 -14.18 -7.36 11.29
C PRO A 561 -13.73 -8.36 10.21
N TRP A 562 -12.43 -8.53 10.03
CA TRP A 562 -11.88 -9.58 9.16
C TRP A 562 -12.16 -10.96 9.72
N LEU A 563 -12.10 -11.99 8.86
CA LEU A 563 -12.35 -13.37 9.26
C LEU A 563 -11.03 -14.13 9.32
N THR A 564 -10.70 -14.62 10.52
CA THR A 564 -9.49 -15.40 10.80
C THR A 564 -9.87 -16.67 11.59
N PHE A 565 -9.14 -17.77 11.38
CA PHE A 565 -9.51 -19.10 11.87
C PHE A 565 -8.52 -19.57 12.93
N LYS A 566 -9.01 -19.78 14.15
CA LYS A 566 -8.20 -20.15 15.33
C LYS A 566 -7.50 -21.49 15.17
N ASP A 567 -8.23 -22.51 14.78
CA ASP A 567 -7.74 -23.89 14.82
C ASP A 567 -6.60 -24.15 13.83
N PRO A 568 -6.68 -23.76 12.54
CA PRO A 568 -5.56 -23.96 11.63
C PRO A 568 -4.31 -23.16 12.04
N CYS A 569 -4.48 -22.00 12.69
CA CYS A 569 -3.34 -21.24 13.25
C CYS A 569 -2.64 -22.01 14.37
N ASN A 570 -3.37 -22.74 15.20
CA ASN A 570 -2.84 -23.50 16.33
C ASN A 570 -2.42 -24.91 15.97
N LEU A 571 -3.27 -25.65 15.26
CA LEU A 571 -3.00 -27.05 14.88
C LEU A 571 -1.78 -27.18 13.96
N ARG A 572 -1.49 -26.13 13.21
CA ARG A 572 -0.34 -26.05 12.32
C ARG A 572 0.79 -25.16 12.84
N SER A 573 0.71 -24.69 14.08
CA SER A 573 1.79 -23.96 14.72
C SER A 573 2.94 -24.90 15.11
N PRO A 574 4.20 -24.60 14.74
CA PRO A 574 5.32 -25.40 15.20
C PRO A 574 5.58 -25.27 16.70
N GLN A 575 4.97 -24.30 17.39
CA GLN A 575 5.22 -23.91 18.79
C GLN A 575 4.10 -24.36 19.76
N GLN A 576 3.35 -25.39 19.44
CA GLN A 576 2.23 -25.92 20.28
C GLN A 576 2.62 -26.23 21.72
N HIS A 577 3.87 -26.60 21.96
CA HIS A 577 4.40 -27.01 23.28
C HIS A 577 4.69 -25.83 24.24
N VAL A 578 4.72 -24.59 23.74
CA VAL A 578 5.04 -23.41 24.56
C VAL A 578 3.88 -22.44 24.75
N GLY A 579 2.81 -22.57 23.95
CA GLY A 579 1.66 -21.71 24.10
C GLY A 579 0.67 -21.79 22.93
N VAL A 580 -0.35 -20.95 23.01
CA VAL A 580 -1.47 -20.88 22.08
C VAL A 580 -1.37 -19.58 21.27
N VAL A 581 -1.72 -19.67 20.01
CA VAL A 581 -1.90 -18.51 19.13
C VAL A 581 -3.30 -17.96 19.36
N HIS A 582 -3.40 -16.76 19.96
CA HIS A 582 -4.65 -16.14 20.38
C HIS A 582 -5.16 -15.06 19.40
N SER A 583 -4.30 -14.60 18.52
CA SER A 583 -4.61 -13.57 17.52
C SER A 583 -3.63 -13.61 16.36
N SER A 584 -3.84 -12.74 15.41
CA SER A 584 -2.84 -12.37 14.42
C SER A 584 -2.42 -10.90 14.63
N ASN A 585 -1.53 -10.39 13.77
CA ASN A 585 -1.09 -9.01 13.79
C ASN A 585 -2.10 -8.08 13.09
N LEU A 586 -1.66 -6.85 12.80
CA LEU A 586 -2.44 -5.85 12.08
C LEU A 586 -2.86 -6.29 10.68
N CYS A 587 -2.01 -7.05 9.98
CA CYS A 587 -2.20 -7.43 8.57
C CYS A 587 -2.53 -8.91 8.37
N THR A 588 -2.78 -9.65 9.44
CA THR A 588 -3.26 -11.04 9.50
C THR A 588 -2.31 -12.13 8.99
N GLU A 589 -1.02 -11.82 8.73
CA GLU A 589 -0.04 -12.81 8.30
C GLU A 589 0.73 -13.48 9.42
N ILE A 590 0.77 -12.91 10.62
CA ILE A 590 1.55 -13.40 11.76
C ILE A 590 0.69 -14.25 12.69
N THR A 591 1.13 -15.46 12.98
CA THR A 591 0.44 -16.40 13.89
C THR A 591 1.43 -16.97 14.88
N LEU A 592 1.63 -16.24 15.98
CA LEU A 592 2.58 -16.54 17.05
C LEU A 592 1.87 -16.66 18.39
N ASN A 593 2.40 -17.50 19.28
CA ASN A 593 1.87 -17.66 20.64
C ASN A 593 2.12 -16.41 21.48
N THR A 594 1.15 -16.10 22.33
CA THR A 594 1.18 -14.95 23.26
C THR A 594 0.71 -15.37 24.65
N ASN A 595 1.20 -14.67 25.66
CA ASN A 595 0.71 -14.77 27.03
C ASN A 595 0.98 -13.47 27.78
N LYS A 596 0.68 -13.39 29.08
CA LYS A 596 0.87 -12.19 29.89
C LYS A 596 2.32 -11.69 29.99
N ASP A 597 3.29 -12.59 29.81
CA ASP A 597 4.73 -12.31 29.96
C ASP A 597 5.46 -12.24 28.61
N GLU A 598 4.77 -12.52 27.51
CA GLU A 598 5.31 -12.59 26.16
C GLU A 598 4.43 -11.86 25.15
N ILE A 599 4.91 -10.74 24.64
CA ILE A 599 4.40 -10.06 23.45
C ILE A 599 5.14 -10.64 22.26
N ALA A 600 4.43 -11.32 21.38
CA ALA A 600 5.06 -11.91 20.21
C ALA A 600 5.53 -10.82 19.24
N VAL A 601 6.70 -11.02 18.66
CA VAL A 601 7.35 -10.08 17.75
C VAL A 601 7.73 -10.79 16.47
N CYS A 602 7.46 -10.15 15.31
CA CYS A 602 7.93 -10.64 14.03
C CYS A 602 8.48 -9.50 13.17
N ASN A 603 9.57 -9.77 12.50
CA ASN A 603 10.13 -8.91 11.46
C ASN A 603 9.98 -9.60 10.11
N LEU A 604 9.73 -8.77 9.09
CA LEU A 604 9.28 -9.22 7.79
C LEU A 604 10.24 -8.80 6.67
N GLY A 605 10.23 -9.58 5.61
CA GLY A 605 10.87 -9.26 4.36
C GLY A 605 10.24 -10.07 3.23
N SER A 606 10.38 -9.59 2.01
CA SER A 606 9.72 -10.20 0.85
C SER A 606 10.68 -10.35 -0.32
N ILE A 607 10.66 -11.53 -0.91
CA ILE A 607 11.40 -11.85 -2.14
C ILE A 607 10.64 -11.25 -3.32
N ASN A 608 11.36 -10.60 -4.20
CA ASN A 608 10.83 -10.14 -5.47
C ASN A 608 10.84 -11.28 -6.50
N LEU A 609 9.69 -11.90 -6.73
CA LEU A 609 9.61 -13.02 -7.67
C LEU A 609 9.98 -12.62 -9.11
N VAL A 610 9.76 -11.38 -9.51
CA VAL A 610 10.05 -10.87 -10.86
C VAL A 610 11.51 -11.09 -11.21
N ASN A 611 12.41 -10.76 -10.30
CA ASN A 611 13.86 -10.89 -10.50
C ASN A 611 14.36 -12.33 -10.46
N HIS A 612 13.48 -13.29 -10.14
CA HIS A 612 13.77 -14.72 -10.10
C HIS A 612 13.09 -15.49 -11.25
N ILE A 613 12.51 -14.78 -12.22
CA ILE A 613 11.99 -15.38 -13.46
C ILE A 613 12.98 -15.09 -14.58
N VAL A 614 13.58 -16.14 -15.12
CA VAL A 614 14.51 -16.09 -16.26
C VAL A 614 13.95 -16.96 -17.37
N ASP A 615 13.84 -16.41 -18.58
CA ASP A 615 13.28 -17.11 -19.75
C ASP A 615 11.92 -17.79 -19.47
N GLY A 616 11.06 -17.10 -18.73
CA GLY A 616 9.72 -17.58 -18.36
C GLY A 616 9.71 -18.75 -17.35
N LYS A 617 10.80 -18.96 -16.60
CA LYS A 617 10.92 -20.01 -15.58
C LYS A 617 11.51 -19.46 -14.29
N LEU A 618 11.16 -20.08 -13.17
CA LEU A 618 11.74 -19.77 -11.88
C LEU A 618 13.22 -20.22 -11.82
N ASP A 619 14.12 -19.27 -11.60
CA ASP A 619 15.56 -19.54 -11.33
C ASP A 619 15.74 -19.97 -9.88
N THR A 620 15.69 -21.28 -9.65
CA THR A 620 15.80 -21.85 -8.30
C THR A 620 17.20 -21.68 -7.69
N ALA A 621 18.26 -21.61 -8.51
CA ALA A 621 19.61 -21.41 -8.01
C ALA A 621 19.85 -20.00 -7.50
N LYS A 622 19.33 -18.98 -8.20
CA LYS A 622 19.32 -17.60 -7.71
C LYS A 622 18.43 -17.46 -6.49
N LEU A 623 17.25 -18.10 -6.51
CA LEU A 623 16.29 -18.08 -5.43
C LEU A 623 16.88 -18.65 -4.12
N GLU A 624 17.60 -19.78 -4.18
CA GLU A 624 18.28 -20.37 -3.03
C GLU A 624 19.24 -19.37 -2.37
N LYS A 625 20.09 -18.69 -3.15
CA LYS A 625 21.03 -17.68 -2.64
C LYS A 625 20.31 -16.52 -1.99
N THR A 626 19.28 -15.99 -2.66
CA THR A 626 18.45 -14.89 -2.15
C THR A 626 17.81 -15.25 -0.82
N VAL A 627 17.17 -16.42 -0.74
CA VAL A 627 16.50 -16.90 0.48
C VAL A 627 17.50 -17.08 1.63
N LYS A 628 18.67 -17.66 1.37
CA LYS A 628 19.70 -17.88 2.38
C LYS A 628 20.17 -16.55 3.02
N THR A 629 20.46 -15.57 2.20
CA THR A 629 20.86 -14.23 2.69
C THR A 629 19.70 -13.53 3.39
N ALA A 630 18.47 -13.61 2.86
CA ALA A 630 17.29 -13.00 3.45
C ALA A 630 16.98 -13.55 4.85
N VAL A 631 17.02 -14.88 5.04
CA VAL A 631 16.79 -15.51 6.36
C VAL A 631 17.85 -15.07 7.36
N ARG A 632 19.13 -14.95 6.95
CA ARG A 632 20.19 -14.41 7.80
C ARG A 632 19.93 -12.97 8.21
N MET A 633 19.54 -12.10 7.27
CA MET A 633 19.17 -10.72 7.56
C MET A 633 18.02 -10.62 8.56
N LEU A 634 16.99 -11.45 8.38
CA LEU A 634 15.84 -11.50 9.28
C LEU A 634 16.23 -12.01 10.68
N ASP A 635 17.09 -13.03 10.79
CA ASP A 635 17.60 -13.51 12.10
C ASP A 635 18.43 -12.44 12.81
N ASN A 636 19.28 -11.70 12.07
CA ASN A 636 20.09 -10.62 12.63
C ASN A 636 19.23 -9.50 13.25
N VAL A 637 18.09 -9.18 12.66
CA VAL A 637 17.16 -8.18 13.21
C VAL A 637 16.82 -8.47 14.66
N ILE A 638 16.62 -9.73 15.04
CA ILE A 638 16.21 -10.10 16.39
C ILE A 638 17.21 -9.62 17.43
N ASP A 639 18.50 -9.76 17.16
CA ASP A 639 19.58 -9.46 18.08
C ASP A 639 19.85 -7.94 18.21
N ILE A 640 19.67 -7.19 17.14
CA ILE A 640 19.94 -5.74 17.06
C ILE A 640 18.72 -4.85 17.26
N ASN A 641 17.51 -5.42 17.27
CA ASN A 641 16.26 -4.67 17.41
C ASN A 641 16.19 -3.92 18.75
N TYR A 642 15.78 -2.67 18.71
CA TYR A 642 15.42 -1.92 19.92
C TYR A 642 14.05 -2.35 20.42
N TYR A 643 14.00 -2.85 21.64
CA TYR A 643 12.77 -3.26 22.30
C TYR A 643 12.31 -2.20 23.30
N SER A 644 11.20 -1.50 22.96
CA SER A 644 10.60 -0.51 23.87
C SER A 644 9.79 -1.14 25.01
N VAL A 645 9.50 -2.46 24.92
CA VAL A 645 8.70 -3.23 25.87
C VAL A 645 9.44 -4.53 26.20
N PRO A 646 9.71 -4.81 27.50
CA PRO A 646 10.50 -6.00 27.91
C PRO A 646 9.89 -7.34 27.53
N GLN A 647 8.55 -7.46 27.55
CA GLN A 647 7.85 -8.68 27.18
C GLN A 647 8.07 -9.05 25.70
N ALA A 648 8.25 -8.04 24.84
CA ALA A 648 8.56 -8.24 23.42
C ALA A 648 9.99 -8.81 23.25
N GLN A 649 10.96 -8.27 23.98
CA GLN A 649 12.33 -8.80 23.99
C GLN A 649 12.37 -10.24 24.48
N ASN A 650 11.70 -10.52 25.61
CA ASN A 650 11.63 -11.86 26.20
C ASN A 650 11.13 -12.90 25.19
N SER A 651 9.98 -12.62 24.55
CA SER A 651 9.39 -13.52 23.54
C SER A 651 10.33 -13.71 22.35
N ASN A 652 10.86 -12.61 21.80
CA ASN A 652 11.64 -12.66 20.56
C ASN A 652 12.97 -13.40 20.71
N PHE A 653 13.65 -13.24 21.86
CA PHE A 653 14.89 -13.98 22.13
C PHE A 653 14.66 -15.47 22.40
N LYS A 654 13.54 -15.84 23.03
CA LYS A 654 13.20 -17.25 23.27
C LYS A 654 12.89 -18.02 22.00
N HIS A 655 12.09 -17.42 21.11
CA HIS A 655 11.45 -18.13 20.01
C HIS A 655 12.08 -17.79 18.66
N ARG A 656 12.65 -16.61 18.48
CA ARG A 656 13.31 -16.13 17.26
C ARG A 656 12.47 -16.28 15.98
N PRO A 657 11.19 -15.90 15.97
CA PRO A 657 10.38 -16.00 14.77
C PRO A 657 10.76 -14.93 13.74
N VAL A 658 10.67 -15.28 12.48
CA VAL A 658 10.81 -14.37 11.33
C VAL A 658 9.69 -14.61 10.34
N GLY A 659 9.47 -13.69 9.41
CA GLY A 659 8.44 -13.79 8.39
C GLY A 659 8.98 -13.46 7.00
N LEU A 660 9.33 -14.48 6.24
CA LEU A 660 9.74 -14.36 4.84
C LEU A 660 8.53 -14.57 3.94
N GLY A 661 8.24 -13.58 3.09
CA GLY A 661 7.16 -13.62 2.11
C GLY A 661 7.64 -13.32 0.69
N ILE A 662 6.69 -12.95 -0.15
CA ILE A 662 6.90 -12.66 -1.58
C ILE A 662 6.21 -11.37 -1.99
N MET A 663 6.67 -10.76 -3.09
CA MET A 663 6.00 -9.70 -3.83
C MET A 663 6.20 -9.90 -5.34
N GLY A 664 5.41 -9.25 -6.16
CA GLY A 664 5.50 -9.37 -7.61
C GLY A 664 4.94 -10.68 -8.16
N PHE A 665 4.02 -11.35 -7.45
CA PHE A 665 3.44 -12.61 -7.93
C PHE A 665 2.70 -12.44 -9.26
N GLN A 666 1.86 -11.41 -9.39
CA GLN A 666 1.16 -11.14 -10.65
C GLN A 666 2.10 -10.81 -11.79
N ASP A 667 3.15 -10.02 -11.54
CA ASP A 667 4.15 -9.67 -12.55
C ASP A 667 4.94 -10.91 -12.99
N ALA A 668 5.25 -11.81 -12.06
CA ALA A 668 5.86 -13.09 -12.38
C ALA A 668 4.97 -13.98 -13.27
N LEU A 669 3.64 -13.90 -13.10
CA LEU A 669 2.68 -14.55 -14.00
C LEU A 669 2.70 -13.90 -15.39
N TYR A 670 2.76 -12.56 -15.48
CA TYR A 670 2.87 -11.87 -16.78
C TYR A 670 4.12 -12.25 -17.55
N LEU A 671 5.27 -12.38 -16.87
CA LEU A 671 6.52 -12.80 -17.50
C LEU A 671 6.44 -14.23 -18.07
N GLN A 672 5.58 -15.06 -17.54
CA GLN A 672 5.33 -16.42 -17.97
C GLN A 672 4.11 -16.56 -18.91
N HIS A 673 3.41 -15.45 -19.21
CA HIS A 673 2.14 -15.41 -19.93
C HIS A 673 1.06 -16.33 -19.33
N ILE A 674 0.97 -16.38 -18.00
CA ILE A 674 -0.01 -17.16 -17.24
C ILE A 674 -1.13 -16.26 -16.74
N PRO A 675 -2.40 -16.46 -17.15
CA PRO A 675 -3.53 -15.77 -16.54
C PRO A 675 -3.67 -16.14 -15.06
N TYR A 676 -3.99 -15.15 -14.20
CA TYR A 676 -4.20 -15.40 -12.77
C TYR A 676 -5.32 -16.42 -12.51
N GLY A 677 -6.41 -16.34 -13.27
CA GLY A 677 -7.56 -17.24 -13.20
C GLY A 677 -7.32 -18.56 -13.95
N SER A 678 -6.27 -19.30 -13.62
CA SER A 678 -5.92 -20.56 -14.31
C SER A 678 -5.27 -21.59 -13.38
N ASP A 679 -5.35 -22.85 -13.77
CA ASP A 679 -4.66 -23.95 -13.08
C ASP A 679 -3.13 -23.78 -13.11
N ALA A 680 -2.60 -23.16 -14.16
CA ALA A 680 -1.18 -22.86 -14.27
C ALA A 680 -0.73 -21.84 -13.21
N ALA A 681 -1.55 -20.84 -12.90
CA ALA A 681 -1.27 -19.88 -11.82
C ALA A 681 -1.30 -20.55 -10.44
N ILE A 682 -2.24 -21.47 -10.22
CA ILE A 682 -2.29 -22.27 -8.98
C ILE A 682 -1.02 -23.13 -8.86
N ALA A 683 -0.61 -23.80 -9.94
CA ALA A 683 0.62 -24.61 -9.97
C ALA A 683 1.87 -23.77 -9.70
N PHE A 684 1.96 -22.57 -10.28
CA PHE A 684 3.08 -21.66 -10.03
C PHE A 684 3.08 -21.13 -8.58
N ALA A 685 1.89 -20.82 -8.01
CA ALA A 685 1.75 -20.42 -6.60
C ALA A 685 2.27 -21.53 -5.67
N ASP A 686 1.92 -22.78 -5.95
CA ASP A 686 2.38 -23.98 -5.23
C ASP A 686 3.89 -24.16 -5.32
N GLN A 687 4.42 -24.31 -6.52
CA GLN A 687 5.83 -24.63 -6.78
C GLN A 687 6.78 -23.51 -6.31
N SER A 688 6.44 -22.25 -6.54
CA SER A 688 7.28 -21.13 -6.08
C SER A 688 7.34 -21.06 -4.57
N MET A 689 6.23 -21.27 -3.87
CA MET A 689 6.20 -21.24 -2.42
C MET A 689 6.86 -22.49 -1.81
N GLU A 690 6.72 -23.67 -2.45
CA GLU A 690 7.44 -24.88 -2.06
C GLU A 690 8.96 -24.65 -2.07
N ALA A 691 9.49 -24.09 -3.16
CA ALA A 691 10.93 -23.84 -3.29
C ALA A 691 11.42 -22.83 -2.22
N ILE A 692 10.69 -21.73 -2.02
CA ILE A 692 11.05 -20.71 -1.01
C ILE A 692 11.04 -21.30 0.39
N SER A 693 9.99 -22.06 0.74
CA SER A 693 9.88 -22.70 2.05
C SER A 693 11.01 -23.70 2.29
N TYR A 694 11.31 -24.52 1.29
CA TYR A 694 12.42 -25.48 1.33
C TYR A 694 13.75 -24.80 1.65
N TYR A 695 14.11 -23.79 0.86
CA TYR A 695 15.38 -23.07 1.05
C TYR A 695 15.40 -22.24 2.35
N ALA A 696 14.26 -21.71 2.78
CA ALA A 696 14.18 -20.93 4.02
C ALA A 696 14.39 -21.82 5.26
N ILE A 697 13.76 -22.99 5.29
CA ILE A 697 13.96 -23.98 6.35
C ILE A 697 15.41 -24.47 6.35
N GLN A 698 15.96 -24.79 5.17
CA GLN A 698 17.37 -25.16 5.03
C GLN A 698 18.30 -24.06 5.57
N ALA A 699 18.09 -22.80 5.20
CA ALA A 699 18.88 -21.66 5.66
C ALA A 699 18.81 -21.47 7.17
N SER A 700 17.63 -21.68 7.77
CA SER A 700 17.47 -21.60 9.22
C SER A 700 18.17 -22.76 9.94
N CYS A 701 18.23 -23.95 9.34
CA CYS A 701 19.07 -25.05 9.84
C CYS A 701 20.56 -24.71 9.74
N ASP A 702 21.03 -24.12 8.61
CA ASP A 702 22.41 -23.64 8.46
C ASP A 702 22.79 -22.64 9.55
N LEU A 703 21.90 -21.73 9.89
CA LEU A 703 22.08 -20.77 10.98
C LEU A 703 22.09 -21.45 12.36
N ALA A 704 21.29 -22.50 12.54
CA ALA A 704 21.32 -23.27 13.78
C ALA A 704 22.66 -24.02 13.95
N ASP A 705 23.24 -24.55 12.88
CA ASP A 705 24.57 -25.14 12.90
C ASP A 705 25.66 -24.11 13.26
N GLU A 706 25.53 -22.87 12.82
CA GLU A 706 26.47 -21.77 13.09
C GLU A 706 26.29 -21.14 14.47
N ARG A 707 25.04 -20.92 14.93
CA ARG A 707 24.68 -20.06 16.07
C ARG A 707 23.87 -20.77 17.15
N GLY A 708 23.53 -22.04 16.96
CA GLY A 708 22.62 -22.79 17.80
C GLY A 708 21.15 -22.65 17.46
N ALA A 709 20.35 -23.65 17.82
CA ALA A 709 18.92 -23.63 17.68
C ALA A 709 18.28 -22.58 18.62
N TYR A 710 17.05 -22.16 18.30
CA TYR A 710 16.31 -21.26 19.20
C TYR A 710 16.01 -21.93 20.54
N GLN A 711 15.86 -21.13 21.61
CA GLN A 711 15.83 -21.61 23.00
C GLN A 711 14.73 -22.64 23.29
N THR A 712 13.54 -22.45 22.70
CA THR A 712 12.38 -23.33 22.91
C THR A 712 12.21 -24.38 21.80
N PHE A 713 13.29 -24.78 21.17
CA PHE A 713 13.26 -25.76 20.08
C PHE A 713 12.75 -27.14 20.51
N GLN A 714 13.19 -27.62 21.68
CA GLN A 714 12.82 -28.96 22.17
C GLN A 714 11.32 -29.05 22.47
N GLY A 715 10.64 -30.05 21.91
CA GLY A 715 9.20 -30.25 22.00
C GLY A 715 8.41 -29.62 20.85
N SER A 716 9.05 -28.77 20.03
CA SER A 716 8.45 -28.19 18.83
C SER A 716 8.10 -29.24 17.76
N LEU A 717 7.23 -28.91 16.81
CA LEU A 717 6.99 -29.78 15.66
C LEU A 717 8.28 -29.98 14.85
N TRP A 718 9.16 -28.99 14.78
CA TRP A 718 10.50 -29.13 14.14
C TRP A 718 11.32 -30.22 14.80
N SER A 719 11.37 -30.27 16.12
CA SER A 719 12.14 -31.30 16.85
C SER A 719 11.58 -32.71 16.63
N GLN A 720 10.33 -32.82 16.17
CA GLN A 720 9.66 -34.08 15.80
C GLN A 720 9.78 -34.40 14.30
N GLY A 721 10.42 -33.54 13.51
CA GLY A 721 10.52 -33.68 12.06
C GLY A 721 9.22 -33.38 11.29
N ILE A 722 8.31 -32.65 11.90
CA ILE A 722 7.02 -32.29 11.32
C ILE A 722 7.17 -30.90 10.68
N LEU A 723 7.13 -30.87 9.36
CA LEU A 723 7.22 -29.67 8.54
C LEU A 723 5.83 -29.04 8.31
N PRO A 724 5.74 -27.81 7.75
CA PRO A 724 4.45 -27.17 7.47
C PRO A 724 3.48 -28.05 6.69
N ILE A 725 3.94 -28.72 5.63
CA ILE A 725 3.12 -29.65 4.83
C ILE A 725 2.62 -30.85 5.67
N ASP A 726 3.45 -31.39 6.56
CA ASP A 726 3.07 -32.52 7.41
C ASP A 726 2.01 -32.10 8.44
N SER A 727 2.01 -30.82 8.87
CA SER A 727 1.03 -30.26 9.80
C SER A 727 -0.40 -30.22 9.24
N GLU A 728 -0.57 -30.27 7.91
CA GLU A 728 -1.91 -30.38 7.29
C GLU A 728 -2.63 -31.66 7.71
N LYS A 729 -1.92 -32.76 7.89
CA LYS A 729 -2.51 -34.02 8.37
C LYS A 729 -3.14 -33.87 9.74
N LYS A 730 -2.50 -33.08 10.64
CA LYS A 730 -3.07 -32.79 11.97
C LYS A 730 -4.37 -31.97 11.85
N LEU A 731 -4.39 -30.98 10.96
CA LEU A 731 -5.59 -30.19 10.70
C LEU A 731 -6.74 -31.05 10.15
N ILE A 732 -6.45 -31.95 9.21
CA ILE A 732 -7.43 -32.86 8.61
C ILE A 732 -8.00 -33.82 9.70
N GLU A 733 -7.15 -34.35 10.55
CA GLU A 733 -7.54 -35.28 11.64
C GLU A 733 -8.40 -34.59 12.70
N GLU A 734 -8.04 -33.40 13.14
CA GLU A 734 -8.76 -32.64 14.17
C GLU A 734 -10.06 -32.03 13.64
N ARG A 735 -10.05 -31.43 12.46
CA ARG A 735 -11.24 -30.82 11.84
C ARG A 735 -12.23 -31.85 11.33
N GLY A 736 -11.74 -32.99 10.84
CA GLY A 736 -12.48 -34.06 10.20
C GLY A 736 -12.61 -33.91 8.68
N ALA A 737 -12.35 -34.99 7.95
CA ALA A 737 -12.30 -35.01 6.48
C ALA A 737 -13.56 -34.47 5.76
N LYS A 738 -14.71 -34.44 6.42
CA LYS A 738 -15.96 -33.85 5.88
C LYS A 738 -15.85 -32.32 5.69
N TYR A 739 -15.01 -31.66 6.45
CA TYR A 739 -14.94 -30.20 6.56
C TYR A 739 -13.66 -29.57 6.00
N ILE A 740 -12.84 -30.35 5.30
CA ILE A 740 -11.60 -29.86 4.74
C ILE A 740 -11.21 -30.62 3.47
N GLU A 741 -10.71 -29.88 2.50
CA GLU A 741 -10.12 -30.43 1.30
C GLU A 741 -8.90 -29.55 0.95
N VAL A 742 -7.71 -30.12 1.11
CA VAL A 742 -6.42 -29.49 0.84
C VAL A 742 -5.55 -30.41 -0.02
N ASP A 743 -4.71 -29.81 -0.83
CA ASP A 743 -3.70 -30.53 -1.61
C ASP A 743 -2.50 -30.87 -0.71
N LEU A 744 -2.00 -32.09 -0.83
CA LEU A 744 -0.84 -32.60 -0.07
C LEU A 744 0.32 -33.02 -0.97
N SER A 745 0.31 -32.61 -2.26
CA SER A 745 1.38 -32.92 -3.19
C SER A 745 2.68 -32.19 -2.83
N GLU A 746 3.80 -32.86 -3.03
CA GLU A 746 5.17 -32.37 -2.89
C GLU A 746 5.88 -32.59 -4.23
N THR A 747 6.73 -31.63 -4.64
CA THR A 747 7.55 -31.77 -5.88
C THR A 747 9.04 -31.91 -5.56
N LEU A 748 9.48 -31.41 -4.41
CA LEU A 748 10.85 -31.53 -3.93
C LEU A 748 11.02 -32.74 -2.99
N ASP A 749 12.26 -33.20 -2.84
CA ASP A 749 12.59 -34.23 -1.86
C ASP A 749 12.75 -33.62 -0.45
N TRP A 750 11.70 -33.72 0.33
CA TRP A 750 11.65 -33.21 1.71
C TRP A 750 12.27 -34.12 2.76
N ALA A 751 12.56 -35.41 2.43
CA ALA A 751 13.06 -36.38 3.41
C ALA A 751 14.35 -35.95 4.09
N PRO A 752 15.39 -35.47 3.39
CA PRO A 752 16.63 -35.00 4.04
C PRO A 752 16.39 -33.81 4.96
N LEU A 753 15.43 -32.91 4.61
CA LEU A 753 15.13 -31.72 5.41
C LEU A 753 14.35 -32.09 6.67
N ARG A 754 13.45 -33.11 6.62
CA ARG A 754 12.77 -33.65 7.82
C ARG A 754 13.77 -34.20 8.85
N GLU A 755 14.82 -34.87 8.39
CA GLU A 755 15.89 -35.37 9.28
C GLU A 755 16.75 -34.22 9.82
N ARG A 756 16.97 -33.20 9.01
CA ARG A 756 17.83 -32.08 9.39
C ARG A 756 17.20 -31.17 10.44
N VAL A 757 15.90 -30.84 10.32
CA VAL A 757 15.22 -30.00 11.29
C VAL A 757 15.16 -30.60 12.69
N GLN A 758 15.19 -31.94 12.81
CA GLN A 758 15.23 -32.60 14.10
C GLN A 758 16.52 -32.35 14.89
N LYS A 759 17.61 -31.99 14.19
CA LYS A 759 18.90 -31.67 14.80
C LYS A 759 18.95 -30.26 15.32
N GLY A 760 18.19 -29.34 14.73
CA GLY A 760 18.09 -27.96 15.14
C GLY A 760 17.66 -27.03 14.03
N ILE A 761 16.91 -26.02 14.38
CA ILE A 761 16.52 -24.91 13.51
C ILE A 761 16.65 -23.60 14.30
N ARG A 762 17.09 -22.52 13.65
CA ARG A 762 17.39 -21.23 14.28
C ARG A 762 16.14 -20.44 14.67
N ASN A 763 15.10 -20.54 13.87
CA ASN A 763 13.88 -19.72 13.97
C ASN A 763 12.67 -20.61 14.23
N SER A 764 11.81 -20.22 15.17
CA SER A 764 10.59 -20.99 15.50
C SER A 764 9.56 -20.95 14.39
N ASN A 765 9.48 -19.84 13.68
CA ASN A 765 8.62 -19.62 12.53
C ASN A 765 9.42 -18.86 11.45
N ILE A 766 9.14 -19.12 10.18
CA ILE A 766 9.98 -18.62 9.10
C ILE A 766 9.17 -17.94 8.00
N MET A 767 7.99 -18.47 7.64
CA MET A 767 7.25 -18.05 6.46
C MET A 767 5.98 -17.27 6.83
N ALA A 768 5.86 -16.06 6.29
CA ALA A 768 4.64 -15.23 6.37
C ALA A 768 4.58 -14.31 5.15
N ILE A 769 3.40 -14.19 4.53
CA ILE A 769 3.22 -13.30 3.36
C ILE A 769 2.54 -12.01 3.81
N ALA A 770 3.32 -10.93 3.85
CA ALA A 770 2.87 -9.59 4.16
C ALA A 770 2.27 -8.87 2.93
N PRO A 771 1.50 -7.77 3.11
CA PRO A 771 0.85 -7.05 2.01
C PRO A 771 1.82 -6.32 1.06
N THR A 772 3.02 -5.99 1.48
CA THR A 772 4.11 -5.30 0.73
C THR A 772 3.74 -3.97 0.06
N ALA A 773 2.71 -3.27 0.56
CA ALA A 773 2.14 -2.10 -0.11
C ALA A 773 3.15 -0.97 -0.45
N THR A 774 4.16 -0.75 0.39
CA THR A 774 5.18 0.29 0.17
C THR A 774 6.44 -0.24 -0.49
N ILE A 775 6.94 -1.39 -0.05
CA ILE A 775 8.19 -1.95 -0.60
C ILE A 775 8.03 -2.40 -2.06
N ALA A 776 6.84 -2.85 -2.44
CA ALA A 776 6.52 -3.13 -3.84
C ALA A 776 6.54 -1.87 -4.72
N ASN A 777 6.17 -0.69 -4.18
CA ASN A 777 6.30 0.58 -4.91
C ASN A 777 7.78 0.95 -5.12
N ILE A 778 8.63 0.74 -4.09
CA ILE A 778 10.08 1.01 -4.19
C ILE A 778 10.69 0.17 -5.30
N THR A 779 10.34 -1.12 -5.36
CA THR A 779 10.89 -2.07 -6.33
C THR A 779 10.18 -2.06 -7.68
N GLY A 780 9.05 -1.34 -7.80
CA GLY A 780 8.32 -1.20 -9.06
C GLY A 780 7.58 -2.47 -9.50
N VAL A 781 7.11 -3.32 -8.56
CA VAL A 781 6.40 -4.56 -8.84
C VAL A 781 5.01 -4.59 -8.23
N SER A 782 4.19 -5.56 -8.62
CA SER A 782 2.88 -5.79 -8.00
C SER A 782 3.00 -6.18 -6.54
N GLN A 783 2.00 -5.78 -5.75
CA GLN A 783 2.00 -6.02 -4.30
C GLN A 783 1.78 -7.50 -4.00
N SER A 784 2.62 -8.07 -3.15
CA SER A 784 2.42 -9.38 -2.54
C SER A 784 1.96 -10.45 -3.53
N ILE A 785 0.79 -11.01 -3.26
CA ILE A 785 0.10 -12.06 -4.04
C ILE A 785 -1.14 -11.53 -4.79
N GLU A 786 -1.27 -10.20 -4.85
CA GLU A 786 -2.46 -9.54 -5.37
C GLU A 786 -2.58 -9.67 -6.90
N PRO A 787 -3.78 -9.91 -7.43
CA PRO A 787 -4.06 -9.65 -8.84
C PRO A 787 -3.99 -8.14 -9.13
N THR A 788 -3.71 -7.77 -10.37
CA THR A 788 -3.65 -6.36 -10.79
C THR A 788 -4.98 -5.67 -10.56
N TYR A 789 -4.96 -4.58 -9.79
CA TYR A 789 -6.16 -3.81 -9.46
C TYR A 789 -6.81 -3.18 -10.70
N GLN A 790 -6.03 -2.46 -11.49
CA GLN A 790 -6.39 -1.86 -12.79
C GLN A 790 -5.15 -1.77 -13.67
N ASN A 791 -5.30 -1.87 -15.02
CA ASN A 791 -4.15 -1.78 -15.93
C ASN A 791 -3.70 -0.34 -16.20
N LEU A 792 -4.56 0.64 -15.99
CA LEU A 792 -4.24 2.07 -16.04
C LEU A 792 -5.07 2.80 -14.99
N TYR A 793 -4.42 3.50 -14.07
CA TYR A 793 -5.09 4.27 -13.01
C TYR A 793 -4.19 5.35 -12.45
N VAL A 794 -4.77 6.27 -11.71
CA VAL A 794 -4.04 7.26 -10.92
C VAL A 794 -3.96 6.78 -9.48
N LYS A 795 -2.74 6.54 -9.00
CA LYS A 795 -2.47 6.20 -7.61
C LYS A 795 -2.22 7.49 -6.84
N SER A 796 -3.06 7.75 -5.85
CA SER A 796 -2.90 8.89 -4.95
C SER A 796 -2.33 8.41 -3.62
N ASN A 797 -1.26 9.05 -3.15
CA ASN A 797 -0.65 8.79 -1.85
C ASN A 797 -0.17 10.09 -1.20
N LEU A 798 0.47 10.03 -0.02
CA LEU A 798 0.98 11.21 0.67
C LEU A 798 2.03 11.98 -0.14
N SER A 799 2.73 11.31 -1.04
CA SER A 799 3.74 11.91 -1.95
C SER A 799 3.12 12.53 -3.21
N GLY A 800 1.83 12.36 -3.45
CA GLY A 800 1.12 12.92 -4.59
C GLY A 800 0.32 11.91 -5.40
N GLU A 801 0.01 12.28 -6.65
CA GLU A 801 -0.70 11.44 -7.60
C GLU A 801 0.25 10.92 -8.68
N PHE A 802 0.17 9.64 -8.97
CA PHE A 802 1.04 8.93 -9.91
C PHE A 802 0.20 8.20 -10.94
N THR A 803 0.42 8.46 -12.22
CA THR A 803 -0.15 7.62 -13.27
C THR A 803 0.59 6.29 -13.29
N VAL A 804 -0.14 5.22 -13.07
CA VAL A 804 0.36 3.84 -13.11
C VAL A 804 -0.26 3.15 -14.30
N ILE A 805 0.57 2.62 -15.17
CA ILE A 805 0.17 1.83 -16.31
C ILE A 805 0.89 0.48 -16.25
N ASN A 806 0.18 -0.59 -16.62
CA ASN A 806 0.75 -1.93 -16.65
C ASN A 806 1.75 -2.05 -17.83
N PRO A 807 3.07 -2.11 -17.57
CA PRO A 807 4.08 -2.12 -18.63
C PRO A 807 4.03 -3.40 -19.46
N TYR A 808 3.60 -4.53 -18.88
CA TYR A 808 3.48 -5.81 -19.58
C TYR A 808 2.35 -5.75 -20.60
N LEU A 809 1.20 -5.19 -20.25
CA LEU A 809 0.11 -4.96 -21.20
C LEU A 809 0.54 -4.07 -22.36
N VAL A 810 1.23 -2.96 -22.07
CA VAL A 810 1.72 -2.04 -23.12
C VAL A 810 2.69 -2.77 -24.05
N ARG A 811 3.63 -3.52 -23.51
CA ARG A 811 4.57 -4.35 -24.29
C ARG A 811 3.84 -5.30 -25.22
N ASP A 812 2.88 -6.06 -24.72
CA ASP A 812 2.16 -7.07 -25.48
C ASP A 812 1.20 -6.45 -26.51
N LEU A 813 0.58 -5.31 -26.20
CA LEU A 813 -0.22 -4.55 -27.17
C LEU A 813 0.66 -3.95 -28.29
N LYS A 814 1.86 -3.44 -27.97
CA LYS A 814 2.82 -2.98 -28.97
C LYS A 814 3.27 -4.11 -29.90
N ALA A 815 3.60 -5.27 -29.34
CA ALA A 815 4.00 -6.43 -30.14
C ALA A 815 2.93 -6.87 -31.14
N ARG A 816 1.66 -6.54 -30.88
CA ARG A 816 0.53 -6.81 -31.77
C ARG A 816 0.07 -5.59 -32.60
N GLY A 817 0.77 -4.46 -32.51
CA GLY A 817 0.41 -3.22 -33.22
C GLY A 817 -0.89 -2.58 -32.74
N LEU A 818 -1.31 -2.85 -31.50
CA LEU A 818 -2.57 -2.38 -30.92
C LEU A 818 -2.39 -1.16 -29.98
N TRP A 819 -1.16 -0.78 -29.67
CA TRP A 819 -0.88 0.34 -28.79
C TRP A 819 -0.90 1.67 -29.54
N ASP A 820 -1.87 2.50 -29.25
CA ASP A 820 -2.08 3.81 -29.85
C ASP A 820 -2.84 4.75 -28.89
N PRO A 821 -2.98 6.05 -29.17
CA PRO A 821 -3.73 6.97 -28.32
C PRO A 821 -5.19 6.57 -28.09
N VAL A 822 -5.81 5.88 -29.04
CA VAL A 822 -7.18 5.37 -28.89
C VAL A 822 -7.23 4.29 -27.82
N MET A 823 -6.25 3.38 -27.80
CA MET A 823 -6.15 2.34 -26.78
C MET A 823 -5.98 2.92 -25.37
N VAL A 824 -5.17 3.96 -25.22
CA VAL A 824 -5.02 4.68 -23.93
C VAL A 824 -6.36 5.27 -23.49
N ASN A 825 -7.10 5.90 -24.39
CA ASN A 825 -8.42 6.45 -24.11
C ASN A 825 -9.44 5.36 -23.78
N ASP A 826 -9.40 4.22 -24.47
CA ASP A 826 -10.27 3.08 -24.18
C ASP A 826 -9.98 2.52 -22.79
N LEU A 827 -8.70 2.35 -22.41
CA LEU A 827 -8.32 1.91 -21.07
C LEU A 827 -8.80 2.91 -19.99
N LYS A 828 -8.68 4.21 -20.22
CA LYS A 828 -9.23 5.23 -19.30
C LYS A 828 -10.75 5.12 -19.19
N TYR A 829 -11.42 4.94 -20.32
CA TYR A 829 -12.89 4.83 -20.38
C TYR A 829 -13.43 3.62 -19.60
N TYR A 830 -12.74 2.49 -19.69
CA TYR A 830 -13.11 1.25 -19.01
C TYR A 830 -12.38 1.06 -17.65
N ASP A 831 -11.94 2.14 -17.02
CA ASP A 831 -11.27 2.11 -15.69
C ASP A 831 -10.12 1.10 -15.63
N GLY A 832 -9.31 1.03 -16.69
CA GLY A 832 -8.17 0.12 -16.79
C GLY A 832 -8.53 -1.34 -17.11
N SER A 833 -9.81 -1.66 -17.33
CA SER A 833 -10.24 -2.98 -17.80
C SER A 833 -9.98 -3.16 -19.29
N VAL A 834 -9.56 -4.35 -19.69
CA VAL A 834 -9.39 -4.75 -21.09
C VAL A 834 -10.58 -5.54 -21.63
N GLN A 835 -11.54 -5.93 -20.78
CA GLN A 835 -12.57 -6.90 -21.14
C GLN A 835 -13.53 -6.41 -22.21
N GLN A 836 -13.90 -5.12 -22.18
CA GLN A 836 -14.86 -4.52 -23.09
C GLN A 836 -14.22 -3.89 -24.34
N ILE A 837 -12.90 -3.91 -24.45
CA ILE A 837 -12.18 -3.35 -25.61
C ILE A 837 -12.16 -4.41 -26.72
N GLU A 838 -12.99 -4.23 -27.77
CA GLU A 838 -13.16 -5.22 -28.83
C GLU A 838 -11.86 -5.53 -29.61
N ARG A 839 -10.97 -4.54 -29.74
CA ARG A 839 -9.69 -4.67 -30.47
C ARG A 839 -8.70 -5.62 -29.76
N ILE A 840 -8.87 -5.85 -28.45
CA ILE A 840 -7.97 -6.71 -27.67
C ILE A 840 -8.41 -8.17 -27.81
N PRO A 841 -7.55 -9.07 -28.26
CA PRO A 841 -7.87 -10.48 -28.39
C PRO A 841 -8.03 -11.19 -27.05
N GLN A 842 -8.77 -12.30 -27.04
CA GLN A 842 -9.23 -12.97 -25.82
C GLN A 842 -8.07 -13.45 -24.91
N ASP A 843 -6.97 -13.92 -25.48
CA ASP A 843 -5.80 -14.37 -24.71
C ASP A 843 -5.18 -13.23 -23.87
N LEU A 844 -5.17 -12.00 -24.40
CA LEU A 844 -4.73 -10.84 -23.64
C LEU A 844 -5.80 -10.38 -22.62
N LYS A 845 -7.09 -10.54 -22.95
CA LYS A 845 -8.17 -10.26 -21.98
C LYS A 845 -8.08 -11.17 -20.76
N ASP A 846 -7.82 -12.45 -20.99
CA ASP A 846 -7.64 -13.42 -19.90
C ASP A 846 -6.39 -13.13 -19.08
N LEU A 847 -5.27 -12.78 -19.74
CA LEU A 847 -3.99 -12.49 -19.09
C LEU A 847 -4.04 -11.22 -18.23
N TYR A 848 -4.71 -10.16 -18.73
CA TYR A 848 -4.75 -8.82 -18.10
C TYR A 848 -6.08 -8.54 -17.41
N ALA A 849 -6.82 -9.58 -17.00
CA ALA A 849 -8.00 -9.44 -16.17
C ALA A 849 -7.65 -8.74 -14.85
N THR A 850 -8.47 -7.77 -14.46
CA THR A 850 -8.29 -7.03 -13.20
C THR A 850 -8.76 -7.84 -12.00
N ALA A 851 -8.38 -7.41 -10.80
CA ALA A 851 -8.70 -8.10 -9.54
C ALA A 851 -10.21 -8.38 -9.35
N PHE A 852 -11.09 -7.51 -9.85
CA PHE A 852 -12.53 -7.68 -9.77
C PHE A 852 -13.12 -8.55 -10.90
N GLU A 853 -12.34 -8.85 -11.91
CA GLU A 853 -12.70 -9.69 -13.06
C GLU A 853 -12.22 -11.13 -12.87
N VAL A 854 -11.16 -11.34 -12.08
CA VAL A 854 -10.72 -12.66 -11.65
C VAL A 854 -11.74 -13.23 -10.65
N GLU A 855 -12.26 -14.43 -10.93
CA GLU A 855 -13.15 -15.12 -9.97
C GLU A 855 -12.41 -15.38 -8.64
N THR A 856 -13.02 -15.00 -7.53
CA THR A 856 -12.43 -15.08 -6.19
C THR A 856 -11.97 -16.50 -5.82
N ARG A 857 -12.59 -17.55 -6.40
CA ARG A 857 -12.17 -18.94 -6.20
C ARG A 857 -10.70 -19.18 -6.57
N TRP A 858 -10.20 -18.54 -7.63
CA TRP A 858 -8.81 -18.69 -8.07
C TRP A 858 -7.82 -18.10 -7.05
N ILE A 859 -8.23 -16.99 -6.43
CA ILE A 859 -7.44 -16.35 -5.36
C ILE A 859 -7.36 -17.27 -4.14
N VAL A 860 -8.49 -17.86 -3.74
CA VAL A 860 -8.56 -18.79 -2.59
C VAL A 860 -7.79 -20.09 -2.87
N GLU A 861 -7.92 -20.67 -4.06
CA GLU A 861 -7.19 -21.89 -4.44
C GLU A 861 -5.68 -21.66 -4.48
N ALA A 862 -5.22 -20.57 -5.09
CA ALA A 862 -3.80 -20.23 -5.11
C ALA A 862 -3.27 -19.99 -3.67
N ALA A 863 -4.07 -19.35 -2.81
CA ALA A 863 -3.72 -19.15 -1.41
C ALA A 863 -3.66 -20.48 -0.64
N SER A 864 -4.60 -21.42 -0.88
CA SER A 864 -4.61 -22.75 -0.26
C SER A 864 -3.33 -23.53 -0.63
N ARG A 865 -2.93 -23.48 -1.91
CA ARG A 865 -1.70 -24.14 -2.37
C ARG A 865 -0.44 -23.54 -1.76
N ARG A 866 -0.38 -22.23 -1.56
CA ARG A 866 0.73 -21.60 -0.82
C ARG A 866 0.70 -21.95 0.67
N GLN A 867 -0.50 -21.98 1.30
CA GLN A 867 -0.64 -22.13 2.74
C GLN A 867 -0.04 -23.44 3.28
N LYS A 868 -0.05 -24.53 2.53
CA LYS A 868 0.56 -25.80 2.97
C LYS A 868 2.07 -25.69 3.24
N TRP A 869 2.75 -24.73 2.62
CA TRP A 869 4.19 -24.46 2.77
C TRP A 869 4.51 -23.39 3.83
N ILE A 870 3.51 -22.72 4.37
CA ILE A 870 3.66 -21.57 5.26
C ILE A 870 3.32 -21.96 6.68
N ASP A 871 4.26 -21.76 7.61
CA ASP A 871 4.07 -22.04 9.02
C ASP A 871 3.25 -20.96 9.76
N GLN A 872 3.28 -19.72 9.31
CA GLN A 872 2.37 -18.65 9.75
C GLN A 872 1.20 -18.51 8.76
N ALA A 873 0.88 -17.29 8.30
CA ALA A 873 -0.26 -17.05 7.45
C ALA A 873 0.09 -16.12 6.27
N GLN A 874 -0.92 -15.72 5.51
CA GLN A 874 -0.79 -14.78 4.40
C GLN A 874 -1.88 -13.71 4.47
N SER A 875 -1.51 -12.46 4.22
CA SER A 875 -2.43 -11.33 4.13
C SER A 875 -3.23 -11.43 2.82
N LEU A 876 -4.32 -12.19 2.86
CA LEU A 876 -5.11 -12.51 1.67
C LEU A 876 -6.24 -11.51 1.49
N ASN A 877 -6.10 -10.59 0.56
CA ASN A 877 -7.20 -9.74 0.09
C ASN A 877 -8.15 -10.52 -0.82
N LEU A 878 -9.44 -10.30 -0.65
CA LEU A 878 -10.48 -10.91 -1.46
C LEU A 878 -11.25 -9.84 -2.23
N TYR A 879 -11.48 -10.08 -3.52
CA TYR A 879 -12.12 -9.13 -4.43
C TYR A 879 -13.45 -9.69 -4.89
N ILE A 880 -14.54 -8.93 -4.72
CA ILE A 880 -15.88 -9.33 -5.11
C ILE A 880 -16.54 -8.22 -5.90
N ALA A 881 -16.82 -8.49 -7.18
CA ALA A 881 -17.65 -7.62 -8.00
C ALA A 881 -19.13 -7.84 -7.67
N GLY A 882 -19.82 -6.76 -7.29
CA GLY A 882 -21.24 -6.72 -6.97
C GLY A 882 -21.59 -7.22 -5.56
N ALA A 883 -22.67 -6.67 -5.02
CA ALA A 883 -23.20 -7.02 -3.69
C ALA A 883 -23.97 -8.34 -3.75
N SER A 884 -23.36 -9.45 -3.33
CA SER A 884 -24.04 -10.75 -3.25
C SER A 884 -23.66 -11.46 -1.96
N GLY A 885 -24.60 -11.53 -1.02
CA GLY A 885 -24.43 -12.29 0.22
C GLY A 885 -24.11 -13.77 -0.02
N LYS A 886 -24.60 -14.36 -1.11
CA LYS A 886 -24.29 -15.74 -1.50
C LYS A 886 -22.82 -15.88 -1.93
N LYS A 887 -22.30 -14.94 -2.72
CA LYS A 887 -20.87 -14.97 -3.12
C LYS A 887 -19.96 -14.82 -1.90
N LEU A 888 -20.31 -13.93 -0.96
CA LEU A 888 -19.58 -13.77 0.29
C LEU A 888 -19.58 -15.07 1.09
N ASP A 889 -20.75 -15.65 1.34
CA ASP A 889 -20.89 -16.90 2.10
C ASP A 889 -20.04 -18.04 1.48
N VAL A 890 -20.16 -18.24 0.16
CA VAL A 890 -19.39 -19.27 -0.56
C VAL A 890 -17.90 -19.01 -0.44
N THR A 891 -17.44 -17.77 -0.65
CA THR A 891 -16.03 -17.41 -0.63
C THR A 891 -15.38 -17.68 0.73
N TYR A 892 -15.98 -17.22 1.81
CA TYR A 892 -15.41 -17.38 3.15
C TYR A 892 -15.54 -18.81 3.72
N ARG A 893 -16.60 -19.51 3.37
CA ARG A 893 -16.70 -20.96 3.65
C ARG A 893 -15.62 -21.73 2.88
N MET A 894 -15.39 -21.39 1.62
CA MET A 894 -14.33 -22.00 0.81
C MET A 894 -12.95 -21.71 1.42
N ALA A 895 -12.70 -20.48 1.86
CA ALA A 895 -11.43 -20.12 2.51
C ALA A 895 -11.14 -21.02 3.74
N TRP A 896 -12.13 -21.22 4.60
CA TRP A 896 -12.03 -22.15 5.73
C TRP A 896 -11.89 -23.61 5.28
N PHE A 897 -12.71 -24.05 4.34
CA PHE A 897 -12.72 -25.43 3.84
C PHE A 897 -11.41 -25.81 3.14
N ARG A 898 -10.73 -24.84 2.50
CA ARG A 898 -9.41 -24.96 1.87
C ARG A 898 -8.23 -24.78 2.83
N GLY A 899 -8.45 -24.81 4.15
CA GLY A 899 -7.40 -24.82 5.16
C GLY A 899 -6.68 -23.49 5.38
N LEU A 900 -7.21 -22.38 4.89
CA LEU A 900 -6.62 -21.07 5.14
C LEU A 900 -6.66 -20.71 6.62
N LYS A 901 -5.61 -20.04 7.10
CA LYS A 901 -5.49 -19.55 8.47
C LYS A 901 -6.18 -18.21 8.66
N THR A 902 -6.00 -17.29 7.71
CA THR A 902 -6.49 -15.92 7.80
C THR A 902 -7.00 -15.42 6.46
N THR A 903 -7.89 -14.42 6.52
CA THR A 903 -8.22 -13.52 5.41
C THR A 903 -7.98 -12.09 5.86
N TYR A 904 -7.87 -11.16 4.90
CA TYR A 904 -7.57 -9.76 5.15
C TYR A 904 -8.70 -8.86 4.63
N TYR A 905 -8.41 -7.82 3.87
CA TYR A 905 -9.46 -6.95 3.35
C TYR A 905 -10.41 -7.65 2.39
N LEU A 906 -11.69 -7.37 2.56
CA LEU A 906 -12.67 -7.55 1.50
C LEU A 906 -12.73 -6.27 0.66
N ARG A 907 -12.44 -6.39 -0.62
CA ARG A 907 -12.60 -5.34 -1.61
C ARG A 907 -13.87 -5.61 -2.40
N ALA A 908 -14.90 -4.79 -2.23
CA ALA A 908 -16.16 -4.92 -2.93
C ALA A 908 -16.42 -3.70 -3.81
N LEU A 909 -16.77 -3.94 -5.08
CA LEU A 909 -17.37 -2.88 -5.90
C LEU A 909 -18.82 -2.75 -5.46
N ALA A 910 -19.19 -1.57 -4.94
CA ALA A 910 -20.57 -1.27 -4.59
C ALA A 910 -21.46 -1.35 -5.86
N ALA A 911 -22.71 -1.79 -5.68
CA ALA A 911 -23.69 -1.86 -6.76
C ALA A 911 -24.11 -0.47 -7.32
N THR A 912 -23.68 0.61 -6.68
CA THR A 912 -23.73 1.96 -7.19
C THR A 912 -22.51 2.24 -8.08
N SER A 913 -22.38 1.54 -9.19
CA SER A 913 -21.90 2.22 -10.38
C SER A 913 -22.95 3.31 -10.65
N THR A 914 -22.56 4.58 -10.52
CA THR A 914 -23.25 5.66 -11.26
C THR A 914 -23.58 5.07 -12.61
N GLU A 915 -24.87 5.01 -12.99
CA GLU A 915 -25.25 4.62 -14.33
C GLU A 915 -24.35 5.39 -15.27
N LYS A 916 -23.37 4.71 -15.85
CA LYS A 916 -22.64 5.22 -17.00
C LYS A 916 -23.76 5.33 -18.01
N SER A 917 -24.19 6.57 -18.32
CA SER A 917 -25.29 6.80 -19.21
C SER A 917 -25.07 5.92 -20.43
N THR A 918 -25.98 5.00 -20.66
CA THR A 918 -25.95 3.98 -21.67
C THR A 918 -25.68 4.58 -23.03
N ILE A 919 -24.44 4.54 -23.47
CA ILE A 919 -24.14 4.65 -24.90
C ILE A 919 -23.51 3.31 -25.27
N ASN A 920 -24.34 2.42 -25.78
CA ASN A 920 -23.89 1.32 -26.61
C ASN A 920 -23.26 1.93 -27.88
N THR A 921 -21.94 2.14 -27.85
CA THR A 921 -21.19 2.73 -28.97
C THR A 921 -20.90 1.75 -30.10
N GLY A 922 -21.62 0.61 -30.13
CA GLY A 922 -21.53 -0.35 -31.24
C GLY A 922 -22.58 -0.20 -32.33
N LYS A 923 -23.59 0.67 -32.18
CA LYS A 923 -24.59 0.93 -33.24
C LYS A 923 -24.85 2.41 -33.39
N LEU A 924 -24.28 3.01 -34.39
CA LEU A 924 -24.76 4.27 -34.94
C LEU A 924 -26.26 4.11 -35.21
N ASN A 925 -27.08 4.88 -34.48
CA ASN A 925 -28.52 4.87 -34.57
C ASN A 925 -28.98 5.19 -36.02
N ALA A 926 -29.45 4.20 -36.70
CA ALA A 926 -30.45 4.43 -37.72
C ALA A 926 -31.77 4.75 -37.00
N VAL A 927 -32.26 5.96 -37.14
CA VAL A 927 -33.56 6.40 -36.68
C VAL A 927 -34.62 5.53 -37.31
N SER A 928 -35.34 4.77 -36.52
CA SER A 928 -36.61 4.14 -36.97
C SER A 928 -37.74 5.04 -36.51
N ALA A 929 -38.36 5.68 -37.49
CA ALA A 929 -39.62 6.38 -37.31
C ALA A 929 -40.78 5.39 -37.20
N GLY A 930 -41.66 5.60 -36.24
CA GLY A 930 -43.04 5.13 -36.29
C GLY A 930 -43.53 4.32 -35.11
N GLY A 931 -44.59 4.82 -34.44
CA GLY A 931 -45.56 4.00 -33.74
C GLY A 931 -45.91 4.48 -32.31
N ASN A 932 -46.92 5.33 -32.33
CA ASN A 932 -47.77 5.69 -31.19
C ASN A 932 -48.31 4.46 -30.44
N ASP A 933 -48.28 4.45 -29.09
CA ASP A 933 -49.47 4.24 -28.28
C ASP A 933 -49.15 4.44 -26.79
N GLY A 934 -50.06 5.22 -26.19
CA GLY A 934 -50.01 5.65 -24.81
C GLY A 934 -50.46 4.61 -23.80
N LEU A 935 -49.91 4.76 -22.61
CA LEU A 935 -50.58 4.46 -21.34
C LEU A 935 -49.92 5.28 -20.22
N GLN A 936 -50.74 6.15 -19.63
CA GLN A 936 -50.42 6.94 -18.45
C GLN A 936 -50.18 6.02 -17.22
N ALA A 937 -49.09 6.22 -16.50
CA ALA A 937 -48.94 5.74 -15.14
C ALA A 937 -48.60 6.94 -14.23
N ALA A 938 -49.26 6.98 -13.09
CA ALA A 938 -49.23 8.03 -12.08
C ALA A 938 -47.85 8.22 -11.44
N PRO A 939 -47.52 9.40 -10.91
CA PRO A 939 -46.19 9.70 -10.37
C PRO A 939 -45.94 8.97 -9.04
N ALA A 940 -44.88 8.17 -9.02
CA ALA A 940 -44.34 7.63 -7.79
C ALA A 940 -43.49 8.67 -7.09
N ALA A 941 -43.65 8.78 -5.75
CA ALA A 941 -42.92 9.69 -4.90
C ALA A 941 -41.40 9.45 -4.96
N GLU A 942 -40.65 10.52 -5.04
CA GLU A 942 -39.20 10.51 -5.00
C GLU A 942 -38.68 9.89 -3.67
N PRO A 943 -37.78 8.89 -3.71
CA PRO A 943 -37.10 8.44 -2.52
C PRO A 943 -36.01 9.46 -2.14
N LYS A 944 -36.03 9.90 -0.90
CA LYS A 944 -34.90 10.69 -0.31
C LYS A 944 -33.61 9.92 -0.45
N PRO A 945 -32.52 10.55 -0.86
CA PRO A 945 -31.22 9.88 -0.95
C PRO A 945 -30.78 9.42 0.44
N ALA A 946 -30.50 8.14 0.58
CA ALA A 946 -29.85 7.58 1.75
C ALA A 946 -28.42 8.14 1.84
N PRO A 947 -27.89 8.43 3.04
CA PRO A 947 -26.51 8.89 3.18
C PRO A 947 -25.56 7.80 2.68
N VAL A 948 -24.68 8.20 1.80
CA VAL A 948 -23.63 7.34 1.23
C VAL A 948 -22.72 6.87 2.37
N PRO A 949 -22.55 5.57 2.62
CA PRO A 949 -21.56 5.10 3.58
C PRO A 949 -20.18 5.51 3.08
N GLN A 950 -19.40 6.23 3.89
CA GLN A 950 -17.95 6.31 3.73
C GLN A 950 -17.37 4.93 4.12
N ALA A 951 -17.56 3.94 3.28
CA ALA A 951 -16.71 2.77 3.30
C ALA A 951 -15.27 3.24 3.06
N CYS A 952 -14.30 2.57 3.66
CA CYS A 952 -12.88 2.77 3.35
C CYS A 952 -12.75 3.01 1.87
N SER A 953 -12.46 4.25 1.51
CA SER A 953 -12.44 4.68 0.11
C SER A 953 -11.37 3.85 -0.58
N ILE A 954 -11.74 3.25 -1.71
CA ILE A 954 -10.81 2.64 -2.67
C ILE A 954 -9.70 3.64 -3.04
N ASP A 955 -9.96 4.93 -2.83
CA ASP A 955 -9.04 6.05 -3.08
C ASP A 955 -8.10 6.35 -1.89
N ASN A 956 -8.08 5.56 -0.82
CA ASN A 956 -7.07 5.67 0.22
C ASN A 956 -6.21 4.40 0.27
N PRO A 957 -5.27 4.23 -0.69
CA PRO A 957 -4.29 3.14 -0.67
C PRO A 957 -3.26 3.31 0.46
N ASP A 958 -3.32 4.43 1.19
CA ASP A 958 -2.43 4.79 2.28
C ASP A 958 -2.90 4.30 3.65
N CYS A 959 -3.50 3.13 3.72
CA CYS A 959 -3.53 2.44 4.99
C CYS A 959 -2.12 1.93 5.31
N GLU A 960 -1.25 2.85 5.73
CA GLU A 960 0.11 2.58 6.20
C GLU A 960 0.14 1.68 7.45
N ALA A 961 -1.03 1.39 7.97
CA ALA A 961 -1.23 0.45 9.05
C ALA A 961 -0.91 -1.00 8.67
N CYS A 962 -0.75 -1.28 7.38
CA CYS A 962 -0.65 -2.63 6.84
C CYS A 962 0.77 -3.06 6.48
N GLN A 963 1.80 -2.59 7.19
CA GLN A 963 3.15 -3.12 7.03
C GLN A 963 3.87 -3.28 8.35
#